data_75c1314ee3d495e7dcb6603151ca2d1f
#
_entry.id   75c1314ee3d495e7dcb6603151ca2d1f
#
_cell.length_a   1.000
_cell.length_b   1.000
_cell.length_c   1.000
_cell.angle_alpha   90.00
_cell.angle_beta   90.00
_cell.angle_gamma   90.00
#
_symmetry.space_group_name_H-M   'P 1'
#
loop_
_entity.id
_entity.type
_entity.pdbx_description
1 polymer ?
#
loop_
_entity_poly.entity_id
_entity_poly.type
_entity_poly.pdbx_seq_one_letter_code
_entity_poly.pdbx_strand_id
1 'polypeptide(L)'
;MKLTERQARAALDHSVSKCVTAGAGTGKTHVLVQKYLSLLESGVGVGNILALTFTEKAAGEMKVRVRQAIAEKEGERWDSIRDEFLWAKVSTFHSFCASVLREFSIEAGVGPSFSVLDEREAFWLREEAIDDLIHGDPPAECRDAVIGALRAIGAYELKNYLEALYSRRGAAEAFFAALVESEEEVLDAWRTALERHREAAVAAFFDRAAPSIETLRDLAARYPGERDPAGAYLRAVEPCLAGEVAVAELADVHNESRFRRNMGQKKNWEGDDLKNLREAYGILRRCLKDHGDACSLTLDATDPFTRATLDFLRDLGVVFKAFLDSVEAEKRRMNALDFDDLVNRTHRLFRDREDIVAAHFRSRFRFILVDEFQDTDPVQIAIIHTLLGDSANLFVVGDPKQSIYLFREADVTQFSHTRDLIERDLGGETVALDVNFRSTPEVVGFTNTVFSTLMAEAGRPWEFLYEPLHAFRRNDAGSVELLLSQKIKDRAAGRRAEAEMAARKIRSLVERGEKRISHDEEVRPAGYGDVAVLLERRTNLAYYEWALARYGVPYHVHAGLGFYDRQEVYDLYNILRFLANNLDDAALYGVLRSPYFGFSDARLFHIARLPGNSLWERLQAAAEPAAATLRGWLSLSRRLPPARLLRRIVDESGIFVVFGGTAGASRPRRTLRN
;
A
#
# COMPACT_ATOMS: atom_id res chain seq x y z
N MET A 1 -29.17 -3.89 -17.03
CA MET A 1 -28.30 -3.53 -18.18
C MET A 1 -27.98 -4.81 -18.96
N LYS A 2 -28.14 -4.83 -20.29
CA LYS A 2 -27.80 -6.01 -21.11
C LYS A 2 -26.27 -6.16 -21.18
N LEU A 3 -25.79 -7.40 -21.09
CA LEU A 3 -24.37 -7.73 -21.26
C LEU A 3 -23.94 -7.41 -22.71
N THR A 4 -22.71 -6.89 -22.88
CA THR A 4 -22.07 -6.88 -24.18
C THR A 4 -21.72 -8.31 -24.62
N GLU A 5 -21.42 -8.52 -25.89
CA GLU A 5 -21.02 -9.83 -26.40
C GLU A 5 -19.85 -10.43 -25.62
N ARG A 6 -18.80 -9.63 -25.35
CA ARG A 6 -17.64 -10.08 -24.55
C ARG A 6 -17.99 -10.36 -23.10
N GLN A 7 -18.83 -9.52 -22.49
CA GLN A 7 -19.31 -9.79 -21.14
C GLN A 7 -20.17 -11.06 -21.09
N ALA A 8 -21.03 -11.29 -22.09
CA ALA A 8 -21.83 -12.51 -22.17
C ALA A 8 -20.94 -13.75 -22.38
N ARG A 9 -19.91 -13.67 -23.25
CA ARG A 9 -18.94 -14.76 -23.43
C ARG A 9 -18.19 -15.07 -22.14
N ALA A 10 -17.81 -14.06 -21.35
CA ALA A 10 -17.17 -14.24 -20.07
C ALA A 10 -18.11 -14.88 -19.04
N ALA A 11 -19.34 -14.36 -18.90
CA ALA A 11 -20.23 -14.69 -17.80
C ALA A 11 -21.05 -15.97 -18.03
N LEU A 12 -21.52 -16.22 -19.27
CA LEU A 12 -22.55 -17.24 -19.52
C LEU A 12 -21.98 -18.60 -19.98
N ASP A 13 -20.76 -18.63 -20.48
CA ASP A 13 -20.11 -19.89 -20.83
C ASP A 13 -19.37 -20.48 -19.62
N HIS A 14 -19.72 -21.71 -19.25
CA HIS A 14 -19.20 -22.45 -18.10
C HIS A 14 -18.34 -23.66 -18.48
N SER A 15 -18.13 -23.87 -19.78
CA SER A 15 -17.46 -25.07 -20.30
C SER A 15 -15.96 -25.09 -20.00
N VAL A 16 -15.34 -23.88 -19.87
CA VAL A 16 -13.90 -23.75 -19.71
C VAL A 16 -13.57 -22.69 -18.65
N SER A 17 -12.36 -22.77 -18.11
CA SER A 17 -11.77 -21.75 -17.25
C SER A 17 -11.55 -20.45 -18.02
N LYS A 18 -11.65 -19.30 -17.34
CA LYS A 18 -11.52 -18.00 -18.01
C LYS A 18 -10.65 -17.02 -17.23
N CYS A 19 -9.76 -16.34 -17.97
CA CYS A 19 -9.07 -15.15 -17.50
C CYS A 19 -9.74 -13.91 -18.13
N VAL A 20 -10.33 -13.04 -17.31
CA VAL A 20 -11.01 -11.83 -17.78
C VAL A 20 -10.14 -10.61 -17.48
N THR A 21 -9.54 -10.03 -18.53
CA THR A 21 -8.84 -8.75 -18.42
C THR A 21 -9.85 -7.62 -18.60
N ALA A 22 -9.93 -6.73 -17.63
CA ALA A 22 -11.01 -5.77 -17.56
C ALA A 22 -10.56 -4.42 -17.02
N GLY A 23 -10.41 -3.44 -17.88
CA GLY A 23 -10.02 -2.08 -17.51
C GLY A 23 -10.98 -1.40 -16.51
N ALA A 24 -10.61 -0.22 -16.02
CA ALA A 24 -11.45 0.54 -15.10
C ALA A 24 -12.83 0.86 -15.72
N GLY A 25 -13.91 0.62 -14.99
CA GLY A 25 -15.27 0.95 -15.43
C GLY A 25 -15.87 0.01 -16.48
N THR A 26 -15.23 -1.12 -16.80
CA THR A 26 -15.75 -2.10 -17.78
C THR A 26 -16.78 -3.08 -17.21
N GLY A 27 -17.13 -2.95 -15.93
CA GLY A 27 -18.14 -3.75 -15.29
C GLY A 27 -17.64 -5.10 -14.76
N LYS A 28 -16.38 -5.19 -14.29
CA LYS A 28 -15.80 -6.40 -13.66
C LYS A 28 -16.77 -7.08 -12.69
N THR A 29 -17.19 -6.37 -11.65
CA THR A 29 -18.11 -6.90 -10.63
C THR A 29 -19.46 -7.32 -11.21
N HIS A 30 -19.97 -6.62 -12.23
CA HIS A 30 -21.21 -7.00 -12.90
C HIS A 30 -21.07 -8.34 -13.62
N VAL A 31 -19.99 -8.54 -14.36
CA VAL A 31 -19.68 -9.81 -15.04
C VAL A 31 -19.53 -10.94 -14.03
N LEU A 32 -18.86 -10.70 -12.89
CA LEU A 32 -18.68 -11.69 -11.82
C LEU A 32 -20.03 -12.11 -11.20
N VAL A 33 -20.91 -11.13 -10.91
CA VAL A 33 -22.27 -11.39 -10.41
C VAL A 33 -23.09 -12.18 -11.44
N GLN A 34 -23.02 -11.81 -12.72
CA GLN A 34 -23.71 -12.53 -13.79
C GLN A 34 -23.17 -13.95 -13.97
N LYS A 35 -21.85 -14.14 -13.84
CA LYS A 35 -21.25 -15.50 -13.83
C LYS A 35 -21.81 -16.33 -12.69
N TYR A 36 -21.86 -15.79 -11.47
CA TYR A 36 -22.41 -16.48 -10.32
C TYR A 36 -23.89 -16.88 -10.54
N LEU A 37 -24.71 -15.95 -11.01
CA LEU A 37 -26.13 -16.20 -11.29
C LEU A 37 -26.33 -17.24 -12.38
N SER A 38 -25.58 -17.15 -13.48
CA SER A 38 -25.70 -18.09 -14.59
C SER A 38 -25.25 -19.51 -14.19
N LEU A 39 -24.31 -19.66 -13.27
CA LEU A 39 -23.96 -20.94 -12.66
C LEU A 39 -25.14 -21.52 -11.86
N LEU A 40 -25.81 -20.71 -11.05
CA LEU A 40 -27.03 -21.14 -10.35
C LEU A 40 -28.13 -21.52 -11.34
N GLU A 41 -28.34 -20.75 -12.41
CA GLU A 41 -29.31 -21.05 -13.47
C GLU A 41 -29.02 -22.36 -14.18
N SER A 42 -27.76 -22.70 -14.40
CA SER A 42 -27.33 -23.96 -15.02
C SER A 42 -27.45 -25.19 -14.10
N GLY A 43 -27.83 -25.00 -12.84
CA GLY A 43 -28.04 -26.12 -11.90
C GLY A 43 -26.89 -26.38 -10.93
N VAL A 44 -25.89 -25.50 -10.92
CA VAL A 44 -24.81 -25.55 -9.93
C VAL A 44 -25.36 -25.17 -8.56
N GLY A 45 -25.08 -25.93 -7.52
CA GLY A 45 -25.49 -25.64 -6.15
C GLY A 45 -24.67 -24.50 -5.56
N VAL A 46 -25.25 -23.71 -4.65
CA VAL A 46 -24.60 -22.61 -3.95
C VAL A 46 -23.28 -23.05 -3.28
N GLY A 47 -23.28 -24.23 -2.68
CA GLY A 47 -22.12 -24.80 -1.99
C GLY A 47 -20.96 -25.20 -2.91
N ASN A 48 -21.19 -25.28 -4.24
CA ASN A 48 -20.17 -25.66 -5.23
C ASN A 48 -19.43 -24.45 -5.84
N ILE A 49 -19.76 -23.23 -5.41
CA ILE A 49 -19.17 -22.01 -5.89
C ILE A 49 -18.37 -21.36 -4.75
N LEU A 50 -17.08 -21.15 -4.95
CA LEU A 50 -16.23 -20.33 -4.11
C LEU A 50 -15.97 -19.01 -4.82
N ALA A 51 -16.34 -17.88 -4.20
CA ALA A 51 -16.07 -16.55 -4.74
C ALA A 51 -15.20 -15.77 -3.76
N LEU A 52 -14.01 -15.39 -4.21
CA LEU A 52 -12.99 -14.69 -3.43
C LEU A 52 -12.83 -13.27 -3.94
N THR A 53 -12.77 -12.30 -3.02
CA THR A 53 -12.58 -10.88 -3.31
C THR A 53 -11.45 -10.32 -2.45
N PHE A 54 -10.93 -9.16 -2.84
CA PHE A 54 -9.83 -8.52 -2.11
C PHE A 54 -10.28 -7.83 -0.81
N THR A 55 -11.50 -7.26 -0.77
CA THR A 55 -11.98 -6.50 0.39
C THR A 55 -13.30 -7.03 0.92
N GLU A 56 -13.53 -6.91 2.25
CA GLU A 56 -14.82 -7.24 2.89
C GLU A 56 -15.99 -6.44 2.29
N LYS A 57 -15.73 -5.18 1.91
CA LYS A 57 -16.72 -4.35 1.23
C LYS A 57 -17.13 -4.95 -0.12
N ALA A 58 -16.17 -5.38 -0.93
CA ALA A 58 -16.46 -6.01 -2.24
C ALA A 58 -17.21 -7.32 -2.08
N ALA A 59 -16.81 -8.16 -1.11
CA ALA A 59 -17.53 -9.39 -0.78
C ALA A 59 -18.97 -9.11 -0.35
N GLY A 60 -19.17 -8.11 0.51
CA GLY A 60 -20.49 -7.68 0.96
C GLY A 60 -21.35 -7.14 -0.18
N GLU A 61 -20.81 -6.29 -1.05
CA GLU A 61 -21.50 -5.77 -2.23
C GLU A 61 -21.88 -6.90 -3.21
N MET A 62 -20.98 -7.84 -3.45
CA MET A 62 -21.27 -9.00 -4.30
C MET A 62 -22.42 -9.83 -3.72
N LYS A 63 -22.39 -10.14 -2.40
CA LYS A 63 -23.49 -10.85 -1.73
C LYS A 63 -24.82 -10.13 -1.87
N VAL A 64 -24.85 -8.80 -1.68
CA VAL A 64 -26.08 -8.00 -1.80
C VAL A 64 -26.63 -8.08 -3.23
N ARG A 65 -25.78 -7.88 -4.24
CA ARG A 65 -26.19 -7.89 -5.65
C ARG A 65 -26.70 -9.27 -6.09
N VAL A 66 -25.99 -10.34 -5.71
CA VAL A 66 -26.45 -11.71 -6.01
C VAL A 66 -27.78 -11.98 -5.32
N ARG A 67 -27.92 -11.63 -4.03
CA ARG A 67 -29.18 -11.80 -3.28
C ARG A 67 -30.35 -11.05 -3.91
N GLN A 68 -30.15 -9.80 -4.33
CA GLN A 68 -31.17 -9.02 -5.01
C GLN A 68 -31.61 -9.69 -6.32
N ALA A 69 -30.65 -10.14 -7.12
CA ALA A 69 -30.95 -10.81 -8.37
C ALA A 69 -31.67 -12.19 -8.18
N ILE A 70 -31.32 -12.95 -7.12
CA ILE A 70 -32.02 -14.18 -6.75
C ILE A 70 -33.45 -13.87 -6.27
N ALA A 71 -33.67 -12.77 -5.55
CA ALA A 71 -34.97 -12.36 -5.05
C ALA A 71 -35.99 -12.01 -6.17
N GLU A 72 -35.49 -11.57 -7.33
CA GLU A 72 -36.30 -11.27 -8.53
C GLU A 72 -36.73 -12.52 -9.30
N LYS A 73 -36.20 -13.70 -8.96
CA LYS A 73 -36.52 -14.97 -9.61
C LYS A 73 -37.66 -15.69 -8.87
N GLU A 74 -38.56 -16.32 -9.60
CA GLU A 74 -39.71 -17.05 -9.05
C GLU A 74 -39.56 -18.57 -9.22
N GLY A 75 -40.16 -19.33 -8.31
CA GLY A 75 -40.26 -20.80 -8.35
C GLY A 75 -39.53 -21.49 -7.19
N GLU A 76 -40.01 -22.70 -6.83
CA GLU A 76 -39.55 -23.48 -5.68
C GLU A 76 -38.02 -23.68 -5.62
N ARG A 77 -37.38 -23.84 -6.78
CA ARG A 77 -35.92 -23.95 -6.87
C ARG A 77 -35.22 -22.66 -6.36
N TRP A 78 -35.77 -21.50 -6.70
CA TRP A 78 -35.18 -20.20 -6.26
C TRP A 78 -35.46 -19.96 -4.79
N ASP A 79 -36.55 -20.50 -4.24
CA ASP A 79 -36.80 -20.45 -2.80
C ASP A 79 -35.71 -21.24 -2.05
N SER A 80 -35.39 -22.47 -2.50
CA SER A 80 -34.31 -23.28 -1.94
C SER A 80 -32.94 -22.54 -2.05
N ILE A 81 -32.65 -21.96 -3.23
CA ILE A 81 -31.41 -21.21 -3.45
C ILE A 81 -31.33 -20.00 -2.51
N ARG A 82 -32.44 -19.29 -2.22
CA ARG A 82 -32.47 -18.16 -1.27
C ARG A 82 -32.04 -18.59 0.13
N ASP A 83 -32.54 -19.74 0.59
CA ASP A 83 -32.19 -20.29 1.90
C ASP A 83 -30.72 -20.77 1.93
N GLU A 84 -30.29 -21.48 0.90
CA GLU A 84 -28.91 -21.97 0.77
C GLU A 84 -27.89 -20.84 0.65
N PHE A 85 -28.26 -19.69 0.04
CA PHE A 85 -27.38 -18.56 -0.16
C PHE A 85 -26.88 -17.89 1.14
N LEU A 86 -27.54 -18.14 2.26
CA LEU A 86 -27.06 -17.76 3.59
C LEU A 86 -25.67 -18.37 3.90
N TRP A 87 -25.40 -19.54 3.32
CA TRP A 87 -24.15 -20.29 3.51
C TRP A 87 -23.19 -20.17 2.32
N ALA A 88 -23.48 -19.26 1.39
CA ALA A 88 -22.65 -19.04 0.22
C ALA A 88 -21.21 -18.66 0.61
N LYS A 89 -20.24 -19.30 -0.02
CA LYS A 89 -18.81 -19.02 0.17
C LYS A 89 -18.38 -17.84 -0.74
N VAL A 90 -18.86 -16.65 -0.39
CA VAL A 90 -18.44 -15.38 -0.99
C VAL A 90 -17.75 -14.59 0.11
N SER A 91 -16.43 -14.42 0.05
CA SER A 91 -15.64 -13.83 1.14
C SER A 91 -14.32 -13.27 0.63
N THR A 92 -13.57 -12.61 1.51
CA THR A 92 -12.17 -12.33 1.25
C THR A 92 -11.31 -13.59 1.39
N PHE A 93 -10.08 -13.58 0.84
CA PHE A 93 -9.10 -14.65 1.08
C PHE A 93 -8.91 -14.93 2.58
N HIS A 94 -8.69 -13.86 3.35
CA HIS A 94 -8.46 -13.99 4.80
C HIS A 94 -9.65 -14.61 5.54
N SER A 95 -10.86 -14.20 5.20
CA SER A 95 -12.08 -14.76 5.80
C SER A 95 -12.29 -16.23 5.39
N PHE A 96 -11.96 -16.60 4.16
CA PHE A 96 -11.94 -17.98 3.71
C PHE A 96 -10.91 -18.80 4.50
N CYS A 97 -9.64 -18.35 4.55
CA CYS A 97 -8.59 -19.02 5.30
C CYS A 97 -8.94 -19.18 6.79
N ALA A 98 -9.48 -18.13 7.42
CA ALA A 98 -9.95 -18.22 8.81
C ALA A 98 -11.04 -19.27 8.99
N SER A 99 -11.96 -19.43 8.03
CA SER A 99 -12.98 -20.47 8.09
C SER A 99 -12.40 -21.88 7.96
N VAL A 100 -11.40 -22.05 7.08
CA VAL A 100 -10.69 -23.33 6.90
C VAL A 100 -9.92 -23.71 8.18
N LEU A 101 -9.17 -22.77 8.75
CA LEU A 101 -8.38 -23.00 9.96
C LEU A 101 -9.25 -23.30 11.19
N ARG A 102 -10.46 -22.74 11.27
CA ARG A 102 -11.42 -23.10 12.34
C ARG A 102 -12.03 -24.49 12.15
N GLU A 103 -12.33 -24.85 10.91
CA GLU A 103 -12.89 -26.15 10.55
C GLU A 103 -11.88 -27.30 10.78
N PHE A 104 -10.59 -27.05 10.44
CA PHE A 104 -9.49 -28.02 10.57
C PHE A 104 -8.43 -27.54 11.60
N SER A 105 -8.91 -27.07 12.73
CA SER A 105 -8.05 -26.43 13.74
C SER A 105 -7.00 -27.37 14.34
N ILE A 106 -7.32 -28.63 14.49
CA ILE A 106 -6.40 -29.66 15.04
C ILE A 106 -5.26 -29.91 14.04
N GLU A 107 -5.60 -30.14 12.79
CA GLU A 107 -4.65 -30.43 11.72
C GLU A 107 -3.76 -29.20 11.40
N ALA A 108 -4.32 -28.02 11.53
CA ALA A 108 -3.60 -26.76 11.36
C ALA A 108 -2.76 -26.36 12.59
N GLY A 109 -2.91 -27.07 13.72
CA GLY A 109 -2.21 -26.76 14.97
C GLY A 109 -2.60 -25.42 15.58
N VAL A 110 -3.88 -25.00 15.45
CA VAL A 110 -4.42 -23.73 15.98
C VAL A 110 -5.56 -23.98 16.95
N GLY A 111 -5.82 -23.06 17.84
CA GLY A 111 -7.01 -23.13 18.70
C GLY A 111 -8.29 -22.91 17.89
N PRO A 112 -9.37 -23.66 18.09
CA PRO A 112 -10.59 -23.55 17.27
C PRO A 112 -11.31 -22.20 17.40
N SER A 113 -11.08 -21.49 18.49
CA SER A 113 -11.67 -20.17 18.81
C SER A 113 -10.66 -19.02 18.74
N PHE A 114 -9.64 -19.14 17.88
CA PHE A 114 -8.66 -18.09 17.76
C PHE A 114 -9.28 -16.75 17.36
N SER A 115 -8.75 -15.66 17.90
CA SER A 115 -9.03 -14.30 17.47
C SER A 115 -8.12 -13.91 16.29
N VAL A 116 -8.60 -13.00 15.45
CA VAL A 116 -7.78 -12.41 14.40
C VAL A 116 -7.34 -11.04 14.88
N LEU A 117 -6.03 -10.82 14.99
CA LEU A 117 -5.45 -9.53 15.35
C LEU A 117 -5.65 -8.53 14.22
N ASP A 118 -6.06 -7.33 14.56
CA ASP A 118 -6.03 -6.23 13.61
C ASP A 118 -4.58 -5.74 13.36
N GLU A 119 -4.39 -4.86 12.34
CA GLU A 119 -3.05 -4.33 12.00
C GLU A 119 -2.38 -3.62 13.19
N ARG A 120 -3.15 -3.00 14.09
CA ARG A 120 -2.62 -2.29 15.25
C ARG A 120 -2.21 -3.24 16.36
N GLU A 121 -3.06 -4.22 16.67
CA GLU A 121 -2.76 -5.25 17.66
C GLU A 121 -1.52 -6.05 17.27
N ALA A 122 -1.44 -6.47 16.01
CA ALA A 122 -0.29 -7.16 15.45
C ALA A 122 0.98 -6.29 15.47
N PHE A 123 0.86 -4.98 15.16
CA PHE A 123 1.97 -4.03 15.25
C PHE A 123 2.49 -3.90 16.70
N TRP A 124 1.61 -3.67 17.67
CA TRP A 124 2.03 -3.52 19.07
C TRP A 124 2.68 -4.78 19.62
N LEU A 125 2.18 -5.96 19.26
CA LEU A 125 2.77 -7.23 19.66
C LEU A 125 4.20 -7.37 19.12
N ARG A 126 4.45 -6.99 17.87
CA ARG A 126 5.79 -7.00 17.28
C ARG A 126 6.71 -5.95 17.92
N GLU A 127 6.20 -4.74 18.16
CA GLU A 127 6.93 -3.68 18.87
C GLU A 127 7.43 -4.15 20.24
N GLU A 128 6.56 -4.79 21.03
CA GLU A 128 6.90 -5.33 22.34
C GLU A 128 7.98 -6.42 22.23
N ALA A 129 7.84 -7.35 21.28
CA ALA A 129 8.84 -8.39 21.04
C ALA A 129 10.20 -7.82 20.61
N ILE A 130 10.23 -6.75 19.80
CA ILE A 130 11.47 -6.07 19.41
C ILE A 130 12.08 -5.33 20.60
N ASP A 131 11.28 -4.62 21.37
CA ASP A 131 11.75 -3.90 22.56
C ASP A 131 12.35 -4.84 23.60
N ASP A 132 11.75 -6.01 23.81
CA ASP A 132 12.26 -7.03 24.71
C ASP A 132 13.61 -7.60 24.25
N LEU A 133 13.78 -7.80 22.94
CA LEU A 133 15.06 -8.25 22.36
C LEU A 133 16.16 -7.20 22.43
N ILE A 134 15.83 -5.92 22.23
CA ILE A 134 16.83 -4.82 22.14
C ILE A 134 17.17 -4.28 23.55
N HIS A 135 16.18 -4.11 24.40
CA HIS A 135 16.29 -3.41 25.69
C HIS A 135 16.07 -4.32 26.92
N GLY A 136 15.51 -5.51 26.70
CA GLY A 136 15.28 -6.50 27.73
C GLY A 136 16.50 -7.41 27.99
N ASP A 137 16.23 -8.64 28.41
CA ASP A 137 17.24 -9.70 28.58
C ASP A 137 17.01 -10.79 27.51
N PRO A 138 17.63 -10.65 26.31
CA PRO A 138 17.44 -11.61 25.24
C PRO A 138 17.91 -13.00 25.64
N PRO A 139 17.32 -14.08 25.10
CA PRO A 139 17.76 -15.45 25.35
C PRO A 139 19.28 -15.61 25.17
N ALA A 140 19.89 -16.41 26.01
CA ALA A 140 21.36 -16.60 26.00
C ALA A 140 21.89 -17.00 24.59
N GLU A 141 21.09 -17.77 23.85
CA GLU A 141 21.41 -18.29 22.52
C GLU A 141 21.54 -17.21 21.43
N CYS A 142 20.84 -16.08 21.58
CA CYS A 142 20.88 -14.98 20.60
C CYS A 142 21.54 -13.70 21.12
N ARG A 143 21.99 -13.66 22.38
CA ARG A 143 22.52 -12.45 23.03
C ARG A 143 23.72 -11.86 22.27
N ASP A 144 24.68 -12.69 21.88
CA ASP A 144 25.87 -12.23 21.15
C ASP A 144 25.50 -11.69 19.77
N ALA A 145 24.58 -12.34 19.08
CA ALA A 145 24.06 -11.88 17.79
C ALA A 145 23.28 -10.54 17.91
N VAL A 146 22.49 -10.36 18.97
CA VAL A 146 21.81 -9.06 19.24
C VAL A 146 22.87 -7.97 19.46
N ILE A 147 23.90 -8.22 20.25
CA ILE A 147 25.00 -7.28 20.49
C ILE A 147 25.75 -6.97 19.18
N GLY A 148 26.03 -8.00 18.36
CA GLY A 148 26.67 -7.86 17.05
C GLY A 148 25.87 -6.97 16.12
N ALA A 149 24.59 -7.24 15.97
CA ALA A 149 23.68 -6.45 15.14
C ALA A 149 23.54 -4.99 15.65
N LEU A 150 23.40 -4.79 16.96
CA LEU A 150 23.33 -3.44 17.56
C LEU A 150 24.61 -2.63 17.35
N ARG A 151 25.78 -3.27 17.39
CA ARG A 151 27.07 -2.61 17.09
C ARG A 151 27.20 -2.24 15.61
N ALA A 152 26.68 -3.07 14.73
CA ALA A 152 26.78 -2.85 13.29
C ALA A 152 25.87 -1.70 12.81
N ILE A 153 24.62 -1.65 13.23
CA ILE A 153 23.60 -0.74 12.67
C ILE A 153 22.84 0.10 13.69
N GLY A 154 22.97 -0.19 15.00
CA GLY A 154 22.21 0.50 16.05
C GLY A 154 20.77 0.03 16.19
N ALA A 155 20.14 0.41 17.33
CA ALA A 155 18.81 -0.07 17.71
C ALA A 155 17.70 0.35 16.74
N TYR A 156 17.73 1.60 16.26
CA TYR A 156 16.72 2.13 15.36
C TYR A 156 16.68 1.38 14.02
N GLU A 157 17.85 1.17 13.42
CA GLU A 157 17.91 0.46 12.14
C GLU A 157 17.62 -1.03 12.32
N LEU A 158 18.07 -1.67 13.41
CA LEU A 158 17.75 -3.07 13.69
C LEU A 158 16.22 -3.28 13.77
N LYS A 159 15.53 -2.38 14.45
CA LYS A 159 14.06 -2.39 14.50
C LYS A 159 13.45 -2.30 13.11
N ASN A 160 13.91 -1.36 12.28
CA ASN A 160 13.41 -1.19 10.91
C ASN A 160 13.66 -2.44 10.06
N TYR A 161 14.82 -3.08 10.21
CA TYR A 161 15.12 -4.33 9.51
C TYR A 161 14.23 -5.49 9.97
N LEU A 162 14.01 -5.66 11.27
CA LEU A 162 13.13 -6.72 11.78
C LEU A 162 11.70 -6.56 11.28
N GLU A 163 11.15 -5.35 11.28
CA GLU A 163 9.82 -5.07 10.71
C GLU A 163 9.77 -5.33 9.19
N ALA A 164 10.79 -4.91 8.44
CA ALA A 164 10.87 -5.16 7.01
C ALA A 164 11.00 -6.65 6.66
N LEU A 165 11.79 -7.40 7.43
CA LEU A 165 11.92 -8.84 7.28
C LEU A 165 10.63 -9.58 7.66
N TYR A 166 9.92 -9.10 8.70
CA TYR A 166 8.66 -9.69 9.11
C TYR A 166 7.59 -9.58 8.02
N SER A 167 7.54 -8.47 7.31
CA SER A 167 6.60 -8.30 6.19
C SER A 167 6.84 -9.30 5.04
N ARG A 168 8.07 -9.89 4.96
CA ARG A 168 8.48 -10.90 3.99
C ARG A 168 9.04 -12.15 4.65
N ARG A 169 8.47 -12.52 5.79
CA ARG A 169 9.03 -13.56 6.67
C ARG A 169 9.33 -14.88 5.97
N GLY A 170 8.48 -15.34 5.07
CA GLY A 170 8.73 -16.59 4.34
C GLY A 170 10.00 -16.56 3.47
N ALA A 171 10.20 -15.47 2.74
CA ALA A 171 11.42 -15.26 1.94
C ALA A 171 12.65 -15.03 2.81
N ALA A 172 12.50 -14.31 3.93
CA ALA A 172 13.59 -14.06 4.88
C ALA A 172 14.05 -15.36 5.58
N GLU A 173 13.11 -16.19 6.06
CA GLU A 173 13.43 -17.51 6.65
C GLU A 173 14.15 -18.40 5.64
N ALA A 174 13.67 -18.48 4.39
CA ALA A 174 14.31 -19.25 3.34
C ALA A 174 15.75 -18.76 3.04
N PHE A 175 15.93 -17.44 2.97
CA PHE A 175 17.26 -16.84 2.77
C PHE A 175 18.22 -17.15 3.90
N PHE A 176 17.81 -16.97 5.16
CA PHE A 176 18.68 -17.25 6.31
C PHE A 176 18.96 -18.75 6.46
N ALA A 177 18.00 -19.62 6.13
CA ALA A 177 18.24 -21.06 6.09
C ALA A 177 19.29 -21.42 5.03
N ALA A 178 19.19 -20.90 3.81
CA ALA A 178 20.16 -21.10 2.75
C ALA A 178 21.56 -20.57 3.14
N LEU A 179 21.63 -19.40 3.80
CA LEU A 179 22.91 -18.83 4.26
C LEU A 179 23.61 -19.71 5.31
N VAL A 180 22.84 -20.39 6.16
CA VAL A 180 23.39 -21.34 7.15
C VAL A 180 23.80 -22.65 6.50
N GLU A 181 23.03 -23.13 5.51
CA GLU A 181 23.29 -24.39 4.83
C GLU A 181 24.51 -24.31 3.89
N SER A 182 24.59 -23.25 3.09
CA SER A 182 25.70 -23.04 2.14
C SER A 182 25.93 -21.55 1.85
N GLU A 183 26.90 -20.95 2.54
CA GLU A 183 27.35 -19.57 2.24
C GLU A 183 27.84 -19.44 0.80
N GLU A 184 28.49 -20.47 0.25
CA GLU A 184 29.05 -20.46 -1.10
C GLU A 184 27.94 -20.33 -2.16
N GLU A 185 26.84 -21.05 -2.01
CA GLU A 185 25.68 -20.95 -2.91
C GLU A 185 25.05 -19.56 -2.86
N VAL A 186 24.96 -18.93 -1.68
CA VAL A 186 24.45 -17.55 -1.55
C VAL A 186 25.40 -16.56 -2.24
N LEU A 187 26.71 -16.71 -2.06
CA LEU A 187 27.70 -15.86 -2.74
C LEU A 187 27.67 -16.04 -4.25
N ASP A 188 27.49 -17.25 -4.76
CA ASP A 188 27.38 -17.51 -6.19
C ASP A 188 26.08 -16.94 -6.79
N ALA A 189 24.98 -17.02 -6.05
CA ALA A 189 23.72 -16.36 -6.43
C ALA A 189 23.90 -14.83 -6.48
N TRP A 190 24.61 -14.24 -5.51
CA TRP A 190 24.91 -12.81 -5.52
C TRP A 190 25.84 -12.41 -6.66
N ARG A 191 26.88 -13.19 -6.96
CA ARG A 191 27.75 -12.96 -8.14
C ARG A 191 26.92 -12.93 -9.42
N THR A 192 26.09 -13.94 -9.61
CA THR A 192 25.23 -14.05 -10.79
C THR A 192 24.27 -12.85 -10.91
N ALA A 193 23.67 -12.44 -9.79
CA ALA A 193 22.78 -11.27 -9.77
C ALA A 193 23.52 -9.96 -10.07
N LEU A 194 24.71 -9.78 -9.50
CA LEU A 194 25.57 -8.62 -9.74
C LEU A 194 26.07 -8.56 -11.18
N GLU A 195 26.47 -9.69 -11.76
CA GLU A 195 26.88 -9.76 -13.17
C GLU A 195 25.75 -9.34 -14.11
N ARG A 196 24.55 -9.88 -13.92
CA ARG A 196 23.36 -9.45 -14.69
C ARG A 196 23.06 -7.96 -14.51
N HIS A 197 23.17 -7.46 -13.29
CA HIS A 197 22.94 -6.04 -13.01
C HIS A 197 24.00 -5.16 -13.68
N ARG A 198 25.27 -5.57 -13.62
CA ARG A 198 26.38 -4.89 -14.29
C ARG A 198 26.20 -4.89 -15.79
N GLU A 199 25.86 -6.01 -16.43
CA GLU A 199 25.58 -6.10 -17.85
C GLU A 199 24.45 -5.16 -18.28
N ALA A 200 23.35 -5.14 -17.54
CA ALA A 200 22.23 -4.24 -17.78
C ALA A 200 22.64 -2.77 -17.60
N ALA A 201 23.44 -2.44 -16.59
CA ALA A 201 23.94 -1.09 -16.37
C ALA A 201 24.89 -0.63 -17.47
N VAL A 202 25.78 -1.50 -17.93
CA VAL A 202 26.69 -1.26 -19.06
C VAL A 202 25.89 -1.01 -20.35
N ALA A 203 24.91 -1.85 -20.64
CA ALA A 203 24.03 -1.67 -21.79
C ALA A 203 23.29 -0.33 -21.73
N ALA A 204 22.67 0.02 -20.60
CA ALA A 204 21.97 1.29 -20.41
C ALA A 204 22.91 2.51 -20.47
N PHE A 205 24.14 2.37 -19.99
CA PHE A 205 25.16 3.40 -20.11
C PHE A 205 25.49 3.66 -21.59
N PHE A 206 25.80 2.63 -22.38
CA PHE A 206 26.17 2.79 -23.80
C PHE A 206 25.02 3.26 -24.67
N ASP A 207 23.80 2.81 -24.42
CA ASP A 207 22.61 3.28 -25.15
C ASP A 207 22.52 4.83 -25.14
N ARG A 208 22.81 5.45 -23.99
CA ARG A 208 22.72 6.90 -23.80
C ARG A 208 24.03 7.65 -24.07
N ALA A 209 25.18 7.01 -23.85
CA ALA A 209 26.49 7.64 -23.92
C ALA A 209 27.16 7.54 -25.28
N ALA A 210 26.82 6.57 -26.13
CA ALA A 210 27.49 6.29 -27.38
C ALA A 210 27.67 7.53 -28.29
N PRO A 211 26.64 8.36 -28.57
CA PRO A 211 26.83 9.56 -29.39
C PRO A 211 27.83 10.56 -28.81
N SER A 212 27.88 10.66 -27.48
CA SER A 212 28.79 11.57 -26.77
C SER A 212 30.23 11.03 -26.77
N ILE A 213 30.39 9.72 -26.67
CA ILE A 213 31.68 9.03 -26.78
C ILE A 213 32.28 9.24 -28.16
N GLU A 214 31.48 9.07 -29.24
CA GLU A 214 31.88 9.29 -30.61
C GLU A 214 32.30 10.75 -30.83
N THR A 215 31.49 11.70 -30.33
CA THR A 215 31.82 13.14 -30.39
C THR A 215 33.17 13.44 -29.72
N LEU A 216 33.43 12.85 -28.55
CA LEU A 216 34.70 13.07 -27.83
C LEU A 216 35.90 12.43 -28.55
N ARG A 217 35.72 11.25 -29.16
CA ARG A 217 36.74 10.61 -29.98
C ARG A 217 37.13 11.48 -31.16
N ASP A 218 36.16 12.00 -31.89
CA ASP A 218 36.39 12.89 -33.02
C ASP A 218 37.08 14.18 -32.63
N LEU A 219 36.68 14.77 -31.50
CA LEU A 219 37.29 15.98 -30.99
C LEU A 219 38.73 15.73 -30.48
N ALA A 220 39.00 14.61 -29.80
CA ALA A 220 40.35 14.25 -29.37
C ALA A 220 41.31 14.07 -30.60
N ALA A 221 40.84 13.46 -31.67
CA ALA A 221 41.63 13.31 -32.89
C ALA A 221 41.93 14.66 -33.58
N ARG A 222 40.98 15.63 -33.55
CA ARG A 222 41.14 16.98 -34.16
C ARG A 222 41.95 17.95 -33.29
N TYR A 223 41.94 17.79 -31.99
CA TYR A 223 42.58 18.67 -31.02
C TYR A 223 43.59 17.93 -30.13
N PRO A 224 44.75 17.50 -30.68
CA PRO A 224 45.69 16.62 -29.95
C PRO A 224 46.51 17.35 -28.85
N GLY A 225 46.30 18.65 -28.58
CA GLY A 225 47.09 19.44 -27.63
C GLY A 225 46.30 19.97 -26.46
N GLU A 226 46.96 20.12 -25.30
CA GLU A 226 46.40 20.75 -24.09
C GLU A 226 46.48 22.26 -24.16
N ARG A 227 45.60 22.93 -24.92
CA ARG A 227 45.55 24.37 -25.08
C ARG A 227 44.81 25.13 -24.00
N ASP A 228 43.92 24.41 -23.31
CA ASP A 228 43.10 24.92 -22.21
C ASP A 228 42.47 23.74 -21.42
N PRO A 229 41.69 23.96 -20.34
CA PRO A 229 41.11 22.89 -19.56
C PRO A 229 40.21 21.89 -20.34
N ALA A 230 39.64 22.31 -21.47
CA ALA A 230 38.83 21.40 -22.30
C ALA A 230 39.74 20.48 -23.14
N GLY A 231 40.87 20.99 -23.66
CA GLY A 231 41.91 20.21 -24.30
C GLY A 231 42.54 19.21 -23.32
N ALA A 232 42.83 19.66 -22.10
CA ALA A 232 43.33 18.79 -21.03
C ALA A 232 42.33 17.66 -20.69
N TYR A 233 41.04 17.95 -20.70
CA TYR A 233 39.99 16.94 -20.51
C TYR A 233 40.01 15.90 -21.67
N LEU A 234 40.06 16.33 -22.93
CA LEU A 234 40.14 15.42 -24.08
C LEU A 234 41.37 14.48 -23.97
N ARG A 235 42.50 14.99 -23.57
CA ARG A 235 43.72 14.17 -23.36
C ARG A 235 43.56 13.18 -22.23
N ALA A 236 42.88 13.56 -21.14
CA ALA A 236 42.67 12.68 -20.01
C ALA A 236 41.65 11.57 -20.34
N VAL A 237 40.62 11.86 -21.15
CA VAL A 237 39.55 10.91 -21.47
C VAL A 237 39.89 10.03 -22.69
N GLU A 238 40.81 10.47 -23.59
CA GLU A 238 41.17 9.74 -24.80
C GLU A 238 41.59 8.28 -24.54
N PRO A 239 42.45 7.95 -23.57
CA PRO A 239 42.81 6.56 -23.27
C PRO A 239 41.60 5.71 -22.87
N CYS A 240 40.69 6.28 -22.07
CA CYS A 240 39.46 5.59 -21.63
C CYS A 240 38.47 5.31 -22.79
N LEU A 241 38.58 6.05 -23.89
CA LEU A 241 37.72 5.92 -25.07
C LEU A 241 38.37 5.08 -26.19
N ALA A 242 39.64 4.68 -26.06
CA ALA A 242 40.35 3.88 -27.05
C ALA A 242 39.93 2.40 -26.95
N GLY A 243 39.45 1.84 -28.07
CA GLY A 243 39.00 0.44 -28.10
C GLY A 243 37.68 0.21 -27.31
N GLU A 244 37.68 -0.76 -26.42
CA GLU A 244 36.57 -1.01 -25.49
C GLU A 244 36.59 0.06 -24.38
N VAL A 245 35.45 0.73 -24.13
CA VAL A 245 35.40 1.85 -23.21
C VAL A 245 35.45 1.37 -21.77
N ALA A 246 36.49 1.79 -21.05
CA ALA A 246 36.65 1.53 -19.63
C ALA A 246 35.80 2.50 -18.79
N VAL A 247 34.58 2.09 -18.44
CA VAL A 247 33.59 2.96 -17.74
C VAL A 247 34.13 3.42 -16.37
N ALA A 248 34.85 2.58 -15.63
CA ALA A 248 35.44 2.93 -14.34
C ALA A 248 36.51 4.02 -14.48
N GLU A 249 37.44 3.89 -15.41
CA GLU A 249 38.47 4.88 -15.67
C GLU A 249 37.88 6.20 -16.16
N LEU A 250 36.82 6.12 -17.00
CA LEU A 250 36.08 7.29 -17.45
C LEU A 250 35.39 8.03 -16.28
N ALA A 251 34.89 7.28 -15.28
CA ALA A 251 34.32 7.87 -14.07
C ALA A 251 35.38 8.59 -13.24
N ASP A 252 36.58 8.01 -13.10
CA ASP A 252 37.69 8.64 -12.38
C ASP A 252 38.09 9.95 -13.02
N VAL A 253 38.23 10.03 -14.34
CA VAL A 253 38.52 11.26 -15.04
C VAL A 253 37.39 12.31 -14.83
N HIS A 254 36.13 11.90 -14.82
CA HIS A 254 35.02 12.83 -14.61
C HIS A 254 34.89 13.34 -13.16
N ASN A 255 35.42 12.60 -12.19
CA ASN A 255 35.42 12.97 -10.77
C ASN A 255 36.57 13.94 -10.43
N GLU A 256 37.55 14.12 -11.34
CA GLU A 256 38.59 15.12 -11.11
C GLU A 256 38.02 16.55 -10.99
N SER A 257 38.35 17.25 -9.90
CA SER A 257 37.81 18.57 -9.59
C SER A 257 38.19 19.67 -10.60
N ARG A 258 39.26 19.43 -11.40
CA ARG A 258 39.73 20.36 -12.45
C ARG A 258 38.79 20.37 -13.68
N PHE A 259 37.98 19.35 -13.91
CA PHE A 259 37.12 19.29 -15.07
C PHE A 259 35.68 19.72 -14.68
N ARG A 260 35.13 20.71 -15.40
CA ARG A 260 33.80 21.27 -15.14
C ARG A 260 33.06 21.52 -16.46
N ARG A 261 31.75 21.53 -16.42
CA ARG A 261 30.88 21.73 -17.59
C ARG A 261 31.21 22.99 -18.42
N ASN A 262 31.74 24.06 -17.82
CA ASN A 262 32.06 25.32 -18.51
C ASN A 262 33.54 25.47 -18.83
N MET A 263 34.31 24.37 -18.89
CA MET A 263 35.74 24.41 -19.21
C MET A 263 35.99 24.85 -20.65
N GLY A 264 37.17 25.34 -20.92
CA GLY A 264 37.66 25.73 -22.25
C GLY A 264 37.39 27.19 -22.64
N GLN A 265 38.19 27.72 -23.57
CA GLN A 265 38.11 29.08 -24.08
C GLN A 265 37.79 29.05 -25.58
N LYS A 266 36.73 29.76 -26.02
CA LYS A 266 36.23 29.75 -27.41
C LYS A 266 37.30 30.04 -28.47
N LYS A 267 38.30 30.87 -28.13
CA LYS A 267 39.38 31.21 -29.06
C LYS A 267 40.29 30.04 -29.48
N ASN A 268 40.25 28.93 -28.72
CA ASN A 268 41.08 27.76 -28.95
C ASN A 268 40.37 26.69 -29.77
N TRP A 269 39.10 26.92 -30.16
CA TRP A 269 38.21 25.95 -30.76
C TRP A 269 37.56 26.49 -32.02
N GLU A 270 37.35 25.62 -33.02
CA GLU A 270 36.69 25.99 -34.26
C GLU A 270 35.17 25.80 -34.16
N GLY A 271 34.41 26.66 -34.82
CA GLY A 271 32.97 26.57 -34.92
C GLY A 271 32.25 26.29 -33.57
N ASP A 272 31.48 25.22 -33.51
CA ASP A 272 30.72 24.79 -32.32
C ASP A 272 31.42 23.66 -31.54
N ASP A 273 32.65 23.31 -31.86
CA ASP A 273 33.37 22.18 -31.22
C ASP A 273 33.46 22.26 -29.69
N LEU A 274 33.72 23.43 -29.14
CA LEU A 274 33.70 23.62 -27.69
C LEU A 274 32.30 23.42 -27.08
N LYS A 275 31.26 23.80 -27.80
CA LYS A 275 29.88 23.57 -27.36
C LYS A 275 29.55 22.07 -27.37
N ASN A 276 29.90 21.38 -28.43
CA ASN A 276 29.71 19.93 -28.58
C ASN A 276 30.45 19.15 -27.49
N LEU A 277 31.71 19.54 -27.17
CA LEU A 277 32.48 18.97 -26.07
C LEU A 277 31.76 19.13 -24.73
N ARG A 278 31.28 20.35 -24.43
CA ARG A 278 30.57 20.61 -23.17
C ARG A 278 29.25 19.88 -23.04
N GLU A 279 28.54 19.70 -24.14
CA GLU A 279 27.32 18.90 -24.20
C GLU A 279 27.61 17.41 -23.96
N ALA A 280 28.60 16.86 -24.67
CA ALA A 280 29.06 15.48 -24.51
C ALA A 280 29.54 15.20 -23.07
N TYR A 281 30.38 16.09 -22.51
CA TYR A 281 30.78 16.00 -21.11
C TYR A 281 29.58 15.99 -20.15
N GLY A 282 28.60 16.85 -20.40
CA GLY A 282 27.39 16.93 -19.56
C GLY A 282 26.48 15.70 -19.63
N ILE A 283 26.41 15.05 -20.79
CA ILE A 283 25.67 13.79 -20.99
C ILE A 283 26.42 12.64 -20.31
N LEU A 284 27.71 12.49 -20.57
CA LEU A 284 28.53 11.44 -19.95
C LEU A 284 28.53 11.54 -18.43
N ARG A 285 28.67 12.73 -17.88
CA ARG A 285 28.61 12.92 -16.42
C ARG A 285 27.28 12.47 -15.82
N ARG A 286 26.16 12.64 -16.53
CA ARG A 286 24.86 12.13 -16.08
C ARG A 286 24.80 10.60 -16.19
N CYS A 287 25.24 10.04 -17.33
CA CYS A 287 25.28 8.60 -17.51
C CYS A 287 26.16 7.91 -16.46
N LEU A 288 27.32 8.48 -16.14
CA LEU A 288 28.21 7.97 -15.10
C LEU A 288 27.58 8.08 -13.71
N LYS A 289 26.89 9.16 -13.41
CA LYS A 289 26.16 9.32 -12.14
C LYS A 289 25.00 8.31 -12.02
N ASP A 290 24.32 8.03 -13.12
CA ASP A 290 23.14 7.15 -13.12
C ASP A 290 23.54 5.66 -13.13
N HIS A 291 24.68 5.30 -13.76
CA HIS A 291 25.07 3.90 -14.02
C HIS A 291 26.52 3.54 -13.64
N GLY A 292 27.42 4.52 -13.41
CA GLY A 292 28.86 4.27 -13.26
C GLY A 292 29.22 3.34 -12.13
N ASP A 293 28.61 3.53 -10.95
CA ASP A 293 28.82 2.66 -9.78
C ASP A 293 28.40 1.22 -10.09
N ALA A 294 27.26 1.04 -10.76
CA ALA A 294 26.75 -0.28 -11.11
C ALA A 294 27.64 -1.01 -12.15
N CYS A 295 28.26 -0.26 -13.08
CA CYS A 295 29.18 -0.82 -14.08
C CYS A 295 30.47 -1.39 -13.47
N SER A 296 30.88 -0.93 -12.29
CA SER A 296 32.13 -1.32 -11.61
C SER A 296 31.92 -2.27 -10.42
N LEU A 297 30.68 -2.66 -10.12
CA LEU A 297 30.39 -3.57 -9.01
C LEU A 297 31.01 -4.95 -9.23
N THR A 298 31.79 -5.40 -8.24
CA THR A 298 32.34 -6.76 -8.17
C THR A 298 32.11 -7.31 -6.76
N LEU A 299 31.93 -8.61 -6.64
CA LEU A 299 31.82 -9.31 -5.35
C LEU A 299 33.07 -10.13 -5.14
N ASP A 300 33.92 -9.77 -4.16
CA ASP A 300 35.03 -10.54 -3.69
C ASP A 300 34.70 -11.16 -2.33
N ALA A 301 34.63 -12.47 -2.27
CA ALA A 301 34.36 -13.22 -1.04
C ALA A 301 35.44 -13.06 0.03
N THR A 302 36.65 -12.64 -0.35
CA THR A 302 37.77 -12.42 0.57
C THR A 302 37.86 -10.98 1.08
N ASP A 303 37.12 -10.08 0.47
CA ASP A 303 37.08 -8.68 0.89
C ASP A 303 36.56 -8.54 2.32
N PRO A 304 37.22 -7.73 3.19
CA PRO A 304 36.78 -7.53 4.58
C PRO A 304 35.36 -7.01 4.72
N PHE A 305 34.88 -6.17 3.78
CA PHE A 305 33.52 -5.66 3.80
C PHE A 305 32.50 -6.78 3.51
N THR A 306 32.77 -7.62 2.50
CA THR A 306 31.92 -8.79 2.19
C THR A 306 31.85 -9.74 3.37
N ARG A 307 32.97 -10.03 4.04
CA ARG A 307 33.00 -10.85 5.24
C ARG A 307 32.19 -10.25 6.39
N ALA A 308 32.39 -8.96 6.70
CA ALA A 308 31.65 -8.29 7.74
C ALA A 308 30.14 -8.27 7.44
N THR A 309 29.75 -8.17 6.16
CA THR A 309 28.35 -8.24 5.74
C THR A 309 27.77 -9.63 5.98
N LEU A 310 28.49 -10.70 5.65
CA LEU A 310 28.05 -12.07 5.90
C LEU A 310 27.91 -12.37 7.39
N ASP A 311 28.87 -11.93 8.21
CA ASP A 311 28.81 -12.08 9.66
C ASP A 311 27.60 -11.32 10.24
N PHE A 312 27.36 -10.08 9.79
CA PHE A 312 26.18 -9.34 10.16
C PHE A 312 24.86 -10.02 9.75
N LEU A 313 24.80 -10.60 8.55
CA LEU A 313 23.60 -11.31 8.09
C LEU A 313 23.34 -12.60 8.88
N ARG A 314 24.39 -13.29 9.34
CA ARG A 314 24.24 -14.44 10.24
C ARG A 314 23.68 -14.01 11.60
N ASP A 315 24.26 -12.95 12.19
CA ASP A 315 23.74 -12.39 13.43
C ASP A 315 22.29 -11.95 13.26
N LEU A 316 21.96 -11.23 12.18
CA LEU A 316 20.61 -10.78 11.88
C LEU A 316 19.63 -11.96 11.72
N GLY A 317 20.06 -13.06 11.09
CA GLY A 317 19.25 -14.28 10.97
C GLY A 317 18.92 -14.92 12.32
N VAL A 318 19.90 -14.97 13.23
CA VAL A 318 19.69 -15.47 14.61
C VAL A 318 18.73 -14.55 15.37
N VAL A 319 18.90 -13.22 15.28
CA VAL A 319 18.02 -12.23 15.92
C VAL A 319 16.63 -12.30 15.35
N PHE A 320 16.49 -12.40 14.03
CA PHE A 320 15.20 -12.50 13.35
C PHE A 320 14.44 -13.75 13.77
N LYS A 321 15.14 -14.89 13.86
CA LYS A 321 14.54 -16.14 14.37
C LYS A 321 14.03 -15.98 15.81
N ALA A 322 14.82 -15.41 16.71
CA ALA A 322 14.42 -15.17 18.09
C ALA A 322 13.21 -14.21 18.17
N PHE A 323 13.18 -13.19 17.32
CA PHE A 323 12.04 -12.29 17.18
C PHE A 323 10.77 -13.04 16.74
N LEU A 324 10.85 -13.86 15.68
CA LEU A 324 9.70 -14.67 15.23
C LEU A 324 9.21 -15.63 16.31
N ASP A 325 10.13 -16.31 17.00
CA ASP A 325 9.79 -17.25 18.08
C ASP A 325 9.07 -16.54 19.24
N SER A 326 9.47 -15.30 19.58
CA SER A 326 8.81 -14.45 20.60
C SER A 326 7.40 -14.05 20.17
N VAL A 327 7.25 -13.54 18.94
CA VAL A 327 5.93 -13.15 18.37
C VAL A 327 4.98 -14.35 18.34
N GLU A 328 5.46 -15.51 17.88
CA GLU A 328 4.67 -16.74 17.82
C GLU A 328 4.27 -17.26 19.22
N ALA A 329 5.15 -17.16 20.22
CA ALA A 329 4.86 -17.56 21.59
C ALA A 329 3.72 -16.69 22.16
N GLU A 330 3.76 -15.37 21.93
CA GLU A 330 2.76 -14.46 22.41
C GLU A 330 1.41 -14.65 21.70
N LYS A 331 1.40 -14.83 20.35
CA LYS A 331 0.20 -15.18 19.60
C LYS A 331 -0.45 -16.48 20.12
N ARG A 332 0.36 -17.49 20.43
CA ARG A 332 -0.15 -18.76 21.02
C ARG A 332 -0.74 -18.53 22.40
N ARG A 333 -0.09 -17.71 23.25
CA ARG A 333 -0.60 -17.38 24.59
C ARG A 333 -1.95 -16.67 24.51
N MET A 334 -2.11 -15.77 23.53
CA MET A 334 -3.35 -15.04 23.29
C MET A 334 -4.40 -15.87 22.52
N ASN A 335 -4.05 -17.04 22.01
CA ASN A 335 -4.85 -17.79 21.03
C ASN A 335 -5.29 -16.90 19.87
N ALA A 336 -4.34 -16.24 19.22
CA ALA A 336 -4.56 -15.26 18.16
C ALA A 336 -3.70 -15.53 16.95
N LEU A 337 -4.18 -15.10 15.77
CA LEU A 337 -3.47 -15.14 14.49
C LEU A 337 -3.53 -13.76 13.84
N ASP A 338 -2.50 -13.34 13.13
CA ASP A 338 -2.57 -12.18 12.25
C ASP A 338 -3.04 -12.56 10.83
N PHE A 339 -3.20 -11.58 9.95
CA PHE A 339 -3.69 -11.80 8.60
C PHE A 339 -2.77 -12.71 7.78
N ASP A 340 -1.44 -12.56 7.92
CA ASP A 340 -0.48 -13.39 7.20
C ASP A 340 -0.49 -14.83 7.71
N ASP A 341 -0.70 -15.04 9.00
CA ASP A 341 -0.83 -16.38 9.57
C ASP A 341 -2.01 -17.14 8.95
N LEU A 342 -3.14 -16.45 8.73
CA LEU A 342 -4.31 -17.08 8.12
C LEU A 342 -3.98 -17.70 6.78
N VAL A 343 -3.30 -16.96 5.92
CA VAL A 343 -2.93 -17.41 4.56
C VAL A 343 -1.83 -18.47 4.62
N ASN A 344 -0.74 -18.21 5.35
CA ASN A 344 0.41 -19.12 5.39
C ASN A 344 0.07 -20.46 6.06
N ARG A 345 -0.70 -20.45 7.15
CA ARG A 345 -1.11 -21.71 7.83
C ARG A 345 -2.11 -22.49 6.99
N THR A 346 -3.01 -21.83 6.27
CA THR A 346 -3.92 -22.52 5.33
C THR A 346 -3.13 -23.15 4.18
N HIS A 347 -2.16 -22.42 3.60
CA HIS A 347 -1.30 -22.98 2.57
C HIS A 347 -0.50 -24.19 3.07
N ARG A 348 0.08 -24.11 4.28
CA ARG A 348 0.78 -25.24 4.91
C ARG A 348 -0.15 -26.43 5.13
N LEU A 349 -1.34 -26.20 5.69
CA LEU A 349 -2.35 -27.24 5.88
C LEU A 349 -2.66 -27.94 4.56
N PHE A 350 -2.90 -27.19 3.49
CA PHE A 350 -3.26 -27.73 2.18
C PHE A 350 -2.10 -28.52 1.55
N ARG A 351 -0.86 -28.04 1.70
CA ARG A 351 0.33 -28.75 1.21
C ARG A 351 0.58 -30.05 1.98
N ASP A 352 0.44 -30.03 3.30
CA ASP A 352 0.81 -31.15 4.18
C ASP A 352 -0.35 -32.17 4.33
N ARG A 353 -1.60 -31.77 4.00
CA ARG A 353 -2.81 -32.59 4.15
C ARG A 353 -3.65 -32.63 2.87
N GLU A 354 -3.04 -33.16 1.82
CA GLU A 354 -3.69 -33.36 0.51
C GLU A 354 -4.99 -34.22 0.62
N ASP A 355 -5.05 -35.15 1.58
CA ASP A 355 -6.22 -35.93 1.89
C ASP A 355 -7.43 -35.08 2.26
N ILE A 356 -7.24 -34.04 3.07
CA ILE A 356 -8.29 -33.08 3.45
C ILE A 356 -8.70 -32.26 2.23
N VAL A 357 -7.73 -31.77 1.44
CA VAL A 357 -8.01 -30.97 0.26
C VAL A 357 -8.87 -31.73 -0.74
N ALA A 358 -8.49 -32.97 -1.06
CA ALA A 358 -9.23 -33.80 -2.00
C ALA A 358 -10.64 -34.14 -1.49
N ALA A 359 -10.78 -34.55 -0.23
CA ALA A 359 -12.05 -35.01 0.32
C ALA A 359 -13.06 -33.87 0.58
N HIS A 360 -12.61 -32.71 1.06
CA HIS A 360 -13.52 -31.66 1.54
C HIS A 360 -13.62 -30.43 0.62
N PHE A 361 -12.57 -30.13 -0.15
CA PHE A 361 -12.54 -28.90 -0.93
C PHE A 361 -12.69 -29.13 -2.43
N ARG A 362 -11.89 -30.00 -3.06
CA ARG A 362 -11.98 -30.27 -4.50
C ARG A 362 -13.31 -30.96 -4.89
N SER A 363 -13.80 -31.85 -4.05
CA SER A 363 -15.13 -32.48 -4.27
C SER A 363 -16.27 -31.47 -4.17
N ARG A 364 -16.10 -30.42 -3.40
CA ARG A 364 -17.10 -29.40 -3.11
C ARG A 364 -17.03 -28.22 -4.11
N PHE A 365 -15.88 -27.58 -4.29
CA PHE A 365 -15.75 -26.39 -5.11
C PHE A 365 -15.48 -26.74 -6.57
N ARG A 366 -16.53 -26.73 -7.36
CA ARG A 366 -16.48 -26.96 -8.81
C ARG A 366 -16.17 -25.69 -9.59
N PHE A 367 -16.44 -24.52 -9.01
CA PHE A 367 -16.20 -23.22 -9.60
C PHE A 367 -15.52 -22.32 -8.59
N ILE A 368 -14.36 -21.76 -8.96
CA ILE A 368 -13.60 -20.81 -8.17
C ILE A 368 -13.58 -19.50 -8.93
N LEU A 369 -14.17 -18.45 -8.34
CA LEU A 369 -14.27 -17.10 -8.90
C LEU A 369 -13.37 -16.18 -8.08
N VAL A 370 -12.49 -15.42 -8.71
CA VAL A 370 -11.57 -14.50 -8.03
C VAL A 370 -11.66 -13.12 -8.64
N ASP A 371 -12.00 -12.13 -7.82
CA ASP A 371 -12.04 -10.70 -8.20
C ASP A 371 -10.74 -9.99 -7.84
N GLU A 372 -10.41 -8.93 -8.57
CA GLU A 372 -9.19 -8.11 -8.41
C GLU A 372 -7.92 -8.98 -8.34
N PHE A 373 -7.82 -9.95 -9.24
CA PHE A 373 -6.77 -10.97 -9.25
C PHE A 373 -5.34 -10.40 -9.31
N GLN A 374 -5.16 -9.19 -9.87
CA GLN A 374 -3.86 -8.50 -9.93
C GLN A 374 -3.31 -8.11 -8.55
N ASP A 375 -4.13 -8.14 -7.50
CA ASP A 375 -3.75 -7.76 -6.14
C ASP A 375 -3.51 -8.98 -5.22
N THR A 376 -3.50 -10.20 -5.80
CA THR A 376 -3.23 -11.44 -5.07
C THR A 376 -1.73 -11.66 -4.88
N ASP A 377 -1.36 -12.26 -3.75
CA ASP A 377 0.00 -12.68 -3.45
C ASP A 377 0.28 -14.13 -3.92
N PRO A 378 1.56 -14.54 -4.06
CA PRO A 378 1.91 -15.89 -4.52
C PRO A 378 1.34 -17.02 -3.65
N VAL A 379 1.19 -16.82 -2.34
CA VAL A 379 0.67 -17.85 -1.42
C VAL A 379 -0.83 -18.04 -1.62
N GLN A 380 -1.59 -16.95 -1.82
CA GLN A 380 -3.00 -17.00 -2.16
C GLN A 380 -3.23 -17.75 -3.48
N ILE A 381 -2.36 -17.53 -4.46
CA ILE A 381 -2.41 -18.23 -5.75
C ILE A 381 -2.10 -19.72 -5.58
N ALA A 382 -1.10 -20.07 -4.77
CA ALA A 382 -0.81 -21.46 -4.44
C ALA A 382 -2.00 -22.17 -3.77
N ILE A 383 -2.75 -21.47 -2.91
CA ILE A 383 -4.00 -21.98 -2.32
C ILE A 383 -5.05 -22.24 -3.41
N ILE A 384 -5.24 -21.29 -4.36
CA ILE A 384 -6.18 -21.48 -5.48
C ILE A 384 -5.78 -22.69 -6.30
N HIS A 385 -4.52 -22.81 -6.70
CA HIS A 385 -4.03 -23.93 -7.51
C HIS A 385 -4.22 -25.27 -6.80
N THR A 386 -3.99 -25.31 -5.50
CA THR A 386 -4.24 -26.54 -4.70
C THR A 386 -5.71 -26.92 -4.67
N LEU A 387 -6.61 -25.94 -4.65
CA LEU A 387 -8.06 -26.17 -4.67
C LEU A 387 -8.60 -26.61 -6.04
N LEU A 388 -7.95 -26.21 -7.14
CA LEU A 388 -8.45 -26.46 -8.49
C LEU A 388 -8.59 -27.96 -8.79
N GLY A 389 -7.59 -28.78 -8.48
CA GLY A 389 -7.59 -30.18 -8.91
C GLY A 389 -7.86 -30.32 -10.42
N ASP A 390 -8.22 -31.54 -10.86
CA ASP A 390 -8.41 -31.85 -12.29
C ASP A 390 -9.80 -31.46 -12.85
N SER A 391 -10.73 -31.03 -12.01
CA SER A 391 -12.15 -30.88 -12.39
C SER A 391 -12.77 -29.51 -12.09
N ALA A 392 -12.07 -28.61 -11.41
CA ALA A 392 -12.61 -27.30 -11.07
C ALA A 392 -12.40 -26.29 -12.20
N ASN A 393 -13.38 -25.40 -12.37
CA ASN A 393 -13.34 -24.31 -13.33
C ASN A 393 -12.89 -23.02 -12.63
N LEU A 394 -11.80 -22.42 -13.10
CA LEU A 394 -11.24 -21.17 -12.59
C LEU A 394 -11.73 -19.98 -13.42
N PHE A 395 -12.25 -18.98 -12.74
CA PHE A 395 -12.66 -17.72 -13.32
C PHE A 395 -11.98 -16.56 -12.58
N VAL A 396 -10.97 -15.96 -13.20
CA VAL A 396 -10.28 -14.82 -12.63
C VAL A 396 -10.63 -13.53 -13.36
N VAL A 397 -10.84 -12.47 -12.61
CA VAL A 397 -11.13 -11.13 -13.15
C VAL A 397 -10.15 -10.13 -12.55
N GLY A 398 -9.54 -9.31 -13.40
CA GLY A 398 -8.62 -8.28 -12.94
C GLY A 398 -8.14 -7.37 -14.05
N ASP A 399 -7.32 -6.40 -13.66
CA ASP A 399 -6.57 -5.55 -14.57
C ASP A 399 -5.12 -5.43 -14.10
N PRO A 400 -4.17 -6.12 -14.71
CA PRO A 400 -2.77 -6.08 -14.28
C PRO A 400 -2.18 -4.67 -14.29
N LYS A 401 -2.72 -3.76 -15.12
CA LYS A 401 -2.33 -2.35 -15.16
C LYS A 401 -2.78 -1.54 -13.92
N GLN A 402 -3.69 -2.09 -13.12
CA GLN A 402 -4.20 -1.49 -11.89
C GLN A 402 -3.59 -2.08 -10.60
N SER A 403 -2.59 -2.96 -10.70
CA SER A 403 -1.88 -3.49 -9.54
C SER A 403 -1.15 -2.37 -8.79
N ILE A 404 -1.55 -2.09 -7.54
CA ILE A 404 -1.01 -1.04 -6.68
C ILE A 404 -0.58 -1.55 -5.29
N TYR A 405 -0.64 -2.88 -5.07
CA TYR A 405 -0.38 -3.50 -3.77
C TYR A 405 0.95 -4.27 -3.71
N LEU A 406 1.96 -3.87 -4.49
CA LEU A 406 3.31 -4.43 -4.41
C LEU A 406 3.88 -4.43 -2.98
N PHE A 407 3.55 -3.40 -2.18
CA PHE A 407 3.95 -3.30 -0.77
C PHE A 407 3.23 -4.31 0.16
N ARG A 408 2.24 -5.05 -0.35
CA ARG A 408 1.55 -6.18 0.30
C ARG A 408 1.91 -7.51 -0.37
N GLU A 409 3.07 -7.61 -0.99
CA GLU A 409 3.55 -8.79 -1.70
C GLU A 409 2.70 -9.21 -2.91
N ALA A 410 1.76 -8.38 -3.38
CA ALA A 410 1.08 -8.63 -4.63
C ALA A 410 2.09 -8.75 -5.78
N ASP A 411 2.03 -9.82 -6.52
CA ASP A 411 2.92 -10.09 -7.64
C ASP A 411 2.12 -10.12 -8.94
N VAL A 412 2.17 -9.01 -9.68
CA VAL A 412 1.44 -8.88 -10.93
C VAL A 412 1.88 -9.86 -12.03
N THR A 413 3.09 -10.44 -11.92
CA THR A 413 3.55 -11.46 -12.88
C THR A 413 2.72 -12.73 -12.78
N GLN A 414 2.15 -13.00 -11.60
CA GLN A 414 1.26 -14.14 -11.37
C GLN A 414 -0.03 -14.05 -12.21
N PHE A 415 -0.45 -12.83 -12.58
CA PHE A 415 -1.58 -12.66 -13.50
C PHE A 415 -1.26 -13.28 -14.87
N SER A 416 -0.06 -13.03 -15.39
CA SER A 416 0.41 -13.61 -16.65
C SER A 416 0.59 -15.13 -16.54
N HIS A 417 1.18 -15.62 -15.45
CA HIS A 417 1.36 -17.04 -15.21
C HIS A 417 0.01 -17.77 -15.13
N THR A 418 -0.96 -17.21 -14.42
CA THR A 418 -2.29 -17.83 -14.32
C THR A 418 -3.07 -17.74 -15.63
N ARG A 419 -2.92 -16.67 -16.42
CA ARG A 419 -3.46 -16.60 -17.76
C ARG A 419 -2.90 -17.73 -18.64
N ASP A 420 -1.58 -17.90 -18.64
CA ASP A 420 -0.90 -18.95 -19.40
C ASP A 420 -1.34 -20.36 -18.94
N LEU A 421 -1.49 -20.59 -17.64
CA LEU A 421 -2.06 -21.82 -17.06
C LEU A 421 -3.49 -22.09 -17.60
N ILE A 422 -4.35 -21.06 -17.56
CA ILE A 422 -5.74 -21.19 -18.05
C ILE A 422 -5.75 -21.56 -19.53
N GLU A 423 -4.94 -20.89 -20.37
CA GLU A 423 -4.95 -21.11 -21.82
C GLU A 423 -4.28 -22.44 -22.23
N ARG A 424 -3.14 -22.79 -21.61
CA ARG A 424 -2.33 -23.92 -22.06
C ARG A 424 -2.69 -25.23 -21.35
N ASP A 425 -2.90 -25.17 -20.03
CA ASP A 425 -3.03 -26.37 -19.22
C ASP A 425 -4.50 -26.71 -18.92
N LEU A 426 -5.34 -25.68 -18.71
CA LEU A 426 -6.77 -25.88 -18.44
C LEU A 426 -7.66 -25.79 -19.68
N GLY A 427 -7.10 -25.59 -20.88
CA GLY A 427 -7.86 -25.46 -22.12
C GLY A 427 -8.88 -24.33 -22.11
N GLY A 428 -8.62 -23.30 -21.30
CA GLY A 428 -9.49 -22.14 -21.12
C GLY A 428 -9.20 -21.02 -22.12
N GLU A 429 -9.77 -19.84 -21.85
CA GLU A 429 -9.61 -18.67 -22.71
C GLU A 429 -9.43 -17.37 -21.94
N THR A 430 -8.78 -16.39 -22.57
CA THR A 430 -8.74 -15.00 -22.11
C THR A 430 -9.81 -14.16 -22.82
N VAL A 431 -10.54 -13.37 -22.03
CA VAL A 431 -11.57 -12.44 -22.52
C VAL A 431 -11.24 -11.02 -22.08
N ALA A 432 -10.98 -10.12 -23.03
CA ALA A 432 -10.73 -8.71 -22.73
C ALA A 432 -12.01 -7.89 -22.77
N LEU A 433 -12.32 -7.16 -21.69
CA LEU A 433 -13.43 -6.22 -21.60
C LEU A 433 -12.93 -4.80 -21.89
N ASP A 434 -13.37 -4.24 -23.00
CA ASP A 434 -12.89 -2.97 -23.56
C ASP A 434 -13.92 -1.83 -23.51
N VAL A 435 -15.17 -2.08 -23.09
CA VAL A 435 -16.22 -1.06 -23.02
C VAL A 435 -16.31 -0.46 -21.62
N ASN A 436 -16.02 0.84 -21.49
CA ASN A 436 -16.14 1.59 -20.24
C ASN A 436 -17.55 2.16 -20.08
N PHE A 437 -18.25 1.74 -19.03
CA PHE A 437 -19.61 2.18 -18.68
C PHE A 437 -19.63 3.34 -17.68
N ARG A 438 -18.49 3.63 -17.04
CA ARG A 438 -18.39 4.61 -15.96
C ARG A 438 -18.22 6.03 -16.47
N SER A 439 -17.28 6.22 -17.40
CA SER A 439 -16.74 7.52 -17.76
C SER A 439 -17.29 8.03 -19.08
N THR A 440 -17.32 9.37 -19.24
CA THR A 440 -17.67 10.03 -20.50
C THR A 440 -16.58 9.88 -21.56
N PRO A 441 -16.89 10.09 -22.85
CA PRO A 441 -15.94 9.94 -23.93
C PRO A 441 -14.64 10.75 -23.77
N GLU A 442 -14.75 11.97 -23.25
CA GLU A 442 -13.60 12.87 -23.07
C GLU A 442 -12.63 12.34 -22.03
N VAL A 443 -13.15 11.77 -20.93
CA VAL A 443 -12.32 11.16 -19.88
C VAL A 443 -11.67 9.90 -20.40
N VAL A 444 -12.40 9.03 -21.12
CA VAL A 444 -11.85 7.82 -21.73
C VAL A 444 -10.80 8.17 -22.77
N GLY A 445 -11.09 9.17 -23.64
CA GLY A 445 -10.14 9.62 -24.66
C GLY A 445 -8.85 10.18 -24.07
N PHE A 446 -8.93 10.99 -23.02
CA PHE A 446 -7.76 11.49 -22.29
C PHE A 446 -6.93 10.34 -21.72
N THR A 447 -7.58 9.40 -21.02
CA THR A 447 -6.92 8.23 -20.45
C THR A 447 -6.22 7.39 -21.53
N ASN A 448 -6.91 7.11 -22.63
CA ASN A 448 -6.33 6.38 -23.76
C ASN A 448 -5.09 7.10 -24.30
N THR A 449 -5.15 8.41 -24.53
CA THR A 449 -4.02 9.20 -25.07
C THR A 449 -2.79 9.13 -24.16
N VAL A 450 -3.00 9.34 -22.85
CA VAL A 450 -1.89 9.32 -21.87
C VAL A 450 -1.26 7.93 -21.77
N PHE A 451 -2.07 6.91 -21.56
CA PHE A 451 -1.55 5.57 -21.27
C PHE A 451 -1.09 4.81 -22.50
N SER A 452 -1.64 5.08 -23.71
CA SER A 452 -1.07 4.56 -24.94
C SER A 452 0.36 5.06 -25.21
N THR A 453 0.72 6.23 -24.64
CA THR A 453 2.09 6.74 -24.72
C THR A 453 2.98 6.20 -23.62
N LEU A 454 2.47 6.18 -22.37
CA LEU A 454 3.26 5.75 -21.21
C LEU A 454 3.52 4.24 -21.15
N MET A 455 2.62 3.45 -21.73
CA MET A 455 2.64 1.98 -21.71
C MET A 455 2.64 1.43 -23.13
N ALA A 456 3.42 2.09 -24.02
CA ALA A 456 3.56 1.70 -25.43
C ALA A 456 4.44 0.47 -25.62
N GLU A 457 5.32 0.18 -24.68
CA GLU A 457 6.26 -0.92 -24.69
C GLU A 457 6.19 -1.70 -23.38
N ALA A 458 6.39 -3.01 -23.43
CA ALA A 458 6.49 -3.89 -22.28
C ALA A 458 7.80 -4.69 -22.43
N GLY A 459 8.87 -4.20 -21.81
CA GLY A 459 10.19 -4.81 -21.86
C GLY A 459 10.49 -5.74 -20.66
N ARG A 460 9.63 -5.76 -19.65
CA ARG A 460 9.83 -6.52 -18.41
C ARG A 460 8.60 -7.38 -18.09
N PRO A 461 8.75 -8.48 -17.34
CA PRO A 461 7.64 -9.40 -17.03
C PRO A 461 6.45 -8.77 -16.30
N TRP A 462 6.68 -7.67 -15.58
CA TRP A 462 5.65 -6.92 -14.84
C TRP A 462 5.09 -5.71 -15.58
N GLU A 463 5.51 -5.46 -16.81
CA GLU A 463 5.02 -4.39 -17.68
C GLU A 463 3.94 -4.93 -18.60
N PHE A 464 2.89 -4.16 -18.80
CA PHE A 464 1.76 -4.53 -19.63
C PHE A 464 1.49 -3.44 -20.64
N LEU A 465 1.20 -3.84 -21.87
CA LEU A 465 0.76 -2.92 -22.92
C LEU A 465 -0.62 -2.34 -22.56
N TYR A 466 -0.80 -1.08 -22.89
CA TYR A 466 -2.10 -0.44 -22.72
C TYR A 466 -3.06 -0.86 -23.82
N GLU A 467 -4.24 -1.35 -23.44
CA GLU A 467 -5.35 -1.63 -24.33
C GLU A 467 -6.37 -0.50 -24.25
N PRO A 468 -6.63 0.25 -25.36
CA PRO A 468 -7.59 1.36 -25.34
C PRO A 468 -9.01 0.92 -25.01
N LEU A 469 -9.71 1.74 -24.24
CA LEU A 469 -11.10 1.53 -23.85
C LEU A 469 -12.05 2.31 -24.75
N HIS A 470 -13.29 1.80 -24.90
CA HIS A 470 -14.36 2.43 -25.64
C HIS A 470 -15.43 2.95 -24.68
N ALA A 471 -15.79 4.24 -24.78
CA ALA A 471 -16.84 4.79 -23.93
C ALA A 471 -18.22 4.27 -24.35
N PHE A 472 -18.98 3.73 -23.40
CA PHE A 472 -20.39 3.37 -23.59
C PHE A 472 -21.29 4.62 -23.60
N ARG A 473 -21.02 5.59 -22.75
CA ARG A 473 -21.80 6.82 -22.53
C ARG A 473 -21.56 7.87 -23.62
N ARG A 474 -21.76 7.49 -24.88
CA ARG A 474 -21.40 8.31 -26.06
C ARG A 474 -22.10 9.66 -26.14
N ASN A 475 -23.29 9.79 -25.53
CA ASN A 475 -24.12 10.99 -25.59
C ASN A 475 -23.92 11.91 -24.37
N ASP A 476 -23.13 11.48 -23.38
CA ASP A 476 -22.88 12.29 -22.18
C ASP A 476 -21.64 13.16 -22.41
N ALA A 477 -21.78 14.45 -22.17
CA ALA A 477 -20.66 15.40 -22.26
C ALA A 477 -19.88 15.43 -20.96
N GLY A 478 -18.56 15.27 -21.08
CA GLY A 478 -17.60 15.38 -19.98
C GLY A 478 -16.54 16.44 -20.26
N SER A 479 -15.59 16.58 -19.36
CA SER A 479 -14.40 17.41 -19.58
C SER A 479 -13.23 16.94 -18.75
N VAL A 480 -12.03 17.12 -19.30
CA VAL A 480 -10.77 17.00 -18.56
C VAL A 480 -10.13 18.38 -18.53
N GLU A 481 -9.82 18.86 -17.34
CA GLU A 481 -9.28 20.20 -17.14
C GLU A 481 -7.94 20.10 -16.39
N LEU A 482 -6.90 20.76 -16.90
CA LEU A 482 -5.58 20.83 -16.30
C LEU A 482 -5.41 22.18 -15.60
N LEU A 483 -5.26 22.15 -14.28
CA LEU A 483 -5.03 23.35 -13.47
C LEU A 483 -3.51 23.50 -13.24
N LEU A 484 -2.90 24.51 -13.83
CA LEU A 484 -1.46 24.77 -13.71
C LEU A 484 -1.23 26.01 -12.84
N SER A 485 -0.44 25.87 -11.80
CA SER A 485 0.05 27.01 -11.01
C SER A 485 1.37 27.53 -11.56
N GLN A 486 1.65 28.82 -11.37
CA GLN A 486 2.97 29.38 -11.64
C GLN A 486 4.01 28.75 -10.69
N LYS A 487 5.25 28.61 -11.19
CA LYS A 487 6.35 28.10 -10.38
C LYS A 487 6.67 29.08 -9.25
N ILE A 488 6.36 28.70 -8.02
CA ILE A 488 6.67 29.47 -6.81
C ILE A 488 7.92 28.85 -6.16
N LYS A 489 8.94 29.68 -5.82
CA LYS A 489 10.20 29.21 -5.21
C LYS A 489 9.97 28.57 -3.84
N ASP A 490 9.09 29.18 -3.04
CA ASP A 490 8.69 28.63 -1.76
C ASP A 490 7.70 27.45 -1.96
N ARG A 491 8.12 26.27 -1.56
CA ARG A 491 7.32 25.03 -1.69
C ARG A 491 6.00 25.09 -0.91
N ALA A 492 5.99 25.72 0.28
CA ALA A 492 4.79 25.82 1.10
C ALA A 492 3.77 26.77 0.46
N ALA A 493 4.23 27.91 -0.06
CA ALA A 493 3.38 28.85 -0.80
C ALA A 493 2.85 28.23 -2.09
N GLY A 494 3.67 27.46 -2.82
CA GLY A 494 3.25 26.73 -4.01
C GLY A 494 2.11 25.73 -3.71
N ARG A 495 2.24 24.93 -2.66
CA ARG A 495 1.20 23.97 -2.22
C ARG A 495 -0.09 24.65 -1.76
N ARG A 496 0.02 25.82 -1.09
CA ARG A 496 -1.17 26.61 -0.74
C ARG A 496 -1.90 27.13 -1.97
N ALA A 497 -1.17 27.67 -2.93
CA ALA A 497 -1.74 28.19 -4.17
C ALA A 497 -2.47 27.07 -4.97
N GLU A 498 -1.88 25.88 -5.05
CA GLU A 498 -2.49 24.70 -5.67
C GLU A 498 -3.79 24.31 -4.96
N ALA A 499 -3.75 24.17 -3.62
CA ALA A 499 -4.93 23.81 -2.83
C ALA A 499 -6.06 24.87 -2.93
N GLU A 500 -5.72 26.17 -2.93
CA GLU A 500 -6.68 27.25 -3.14
C GLU A 500 -7.31 27.20 -4.53
N MET A 501 -6.51 26.92 -5.55
CA MET A 501 -7.00 26.80 -6.92
C MET A 501 -7.99 25.64 -7.05
N ALA A 502 -7.67 24.48 -6.45
CA ALA A 502 -8.57 23.33 -6.40
C ALA A 502 -9.88 23.66 -5.65
N ALA A 503 -9.78 24.27 -4.45
CA ALA A 503 -10.97 24.64 -3.66
C ALA A 503 -11.88 25.63 -4.39
N ARG A 504 -11.31 26.66 -5.03
CA ARG A 504 -12.08 27.62 -5.86
C ARG A 504 -12.76 26.92 -7.04
N LYS A 505 -12.06 26.00 -7.71
CA LYS A 505 -12.62 25.23 -8.84
C LYS A 505 -13.81 24.39 -8.40
N ILE A 506 -13.64 23.63 -7.30
CA ILE A 506 -14.72 22.80 -6.74
C ILE A 506 -15.95 23.65 -6.40
N ARG A 507 -15.73 24.75 -5.68
CA ARG A 507 -16.81 25.68 -5.35
C ARG A 507 -17.53 26.21 -6.59
N SER A 508 -16.76 26.66 -7.60
CA SER A 508 -17.31 27.17 -8.85
C SER A 508 -18.12 26.12 -9.62
N LEU A 509 -17.66 24.86 -9.67
CA LEU A 509 -18.38 23.76 -10.33
C LEU A 509 -19.76 23.51 -9.70
N VAL A 510 -19.83 23.55 -8.36
CA VAL A 510 -21.08 23.29 -7.63
C VAL A 510 -22.03 24.50 -7.67
N GLU A 511 -21.50 25.71 -7.36
CA GLU A 511 -22.31 26.92 -7.27
C GLU A 511 -22.89 27.37 -8.64
N ARG A 512 -22.17 27.16 -9.75
CA ARG A 512 -22.69 27.49 -11.08
C ARG A 512 -23.68 26.48 -11.62
N GLY A 513 -23.73 25.25 -11.07
CA GLY A 513 -24.63 24.19 -11.49
C GLY A 513 -24.48 23.75 -12.95
N GLU A 514 -23.35 24.09 -13.60
CA GLU A 514 -23.08 23.80 -15.01
C GLU A 514 -22.80 22.30 -15.26
N LYS A 515 -22.29 21.62 -14.27
CA LYS A 515 -21.97 20.17 -14.35
C LYS A 515 -23.11 19.34 -13.78
N ARG A 516 -23.44 18.29 -14.49
CA ARG A 516 -24.52 17.38 -14.12
C ARG A 516 -23.96 15.99 -13.85
N ILE A 517 -24.55 15.34 -12.86
CA ILE A 517 -24.28 13.94 -12.53
C ILE A 517 -25.44 13.10 -13.04
N SER A 518 -25.12 12.04 -13.77
CA SER A 518 -26.08 11.03 -14.20
C SER A 518 -25.84 9.75 -13.43
N HIS A 519 -26.86 9.27 -12.71
CA HIS A 519 -26.83 8.02 -11.96
C HIS A 519 -28.21 7.38 -12.04
N ASP A 520 -28.27 6.09 -12.45
CA ASP A 520 -29.53 5.32 -12.58
C ASP A 520 -30.65 6.08 -13.31
N GLU A 521 -30.34 6.69 -14.47
CA GLU A 521 -31.23 7.50 -15.31
C GLU A 521 -31.64 8.86 -14.71
N GLU A 522 -31.28 9.14 -13.46
CA GLU A 522 -31.51 10.44 -12.83
C GLU A 522 -30.36 11.41 -13.15
N VAL A 523 -30.71 12.58 -13.66
CA VAL A 523 -29.77 13.66 -14.00
C VAL A 523 -30.02 14.87 -13.11
N ARG A 524 -29.02 15.19 -12.26
CA ARG A 524 -29.07 16.32 -11.33
C ARG A 524 -27.81 17.20 -11.42
N PRO A 525 -27.85 18.46 -10.92
CA PRO A 525 -26.64 19.25 -10.75
C PRO A 525 -25.65 18.57 -9.81
N ALA A 526 -24.35 18.75 -10.07
CA ALA A 526 -23.30 18.24 -9.20
C ALA A 526 -23.32 18.94 -7.83
N GLY A 527 -23.22 18.15 -6.77
CA GLY A 527 -23.05 18.62 -5.40
C GLY A 527 -21.62 18.38 -4.89
N TYR A 528 -21.29 18.92 -3.73
CA TYR A 528 -19.96 18.71 -3.12
C TYR A 528 -19.65 17.23 -2.83
N GLY A 529 -20.66 16.43 -2.52
CA GLY A 529 -20.52 15.00 -2.29
C GLY A 529 -20.15 14.17 -3.54
N ASP A 530 -20.27 14.76 -4.74
CA ASP A 530 -19.92 14.11 -6.01
C ASP A 530 -18.46 14.33 -6.40
N VAL A 531 -17.70 15.11 -5.62
CA VAL A 531 -16.31 15.47 -5.91
C VAL A 531 -15.38 14.74 -4.96
N ALA A 532 -14.38 14.04 -5.51
CA ALA A 532 -13.29 13.44 -4.76
C ALA A 532 -11.95 14.12 -5.08
N VAL A 533 -11.17 14.44 -4.06
CA VAL A 533 -9.79 14.93 -4.18
C VAL A 533 -8.84 13.81 -3.82
N LEU A 534 -8.04 13.36 -4.78
CA LEU A 534 -7.02 12.34 -4.59
C LEU A 534 -5.65 12.99 -4.43
N LEU A 535 -4.92 12.62 -3.39
CA LEU A 535 -3.59 13.12 -3.11
C LEU A 535 -2.56 11.97 -3.16
N GLU A 536 -1.46 12.18 -3.86
CA GLU A 536 -0.35 11.21 -3.89
C GLU A 536 0.22 10.97 -2.49
N ARG A 537 0.36 12.05 -1.71
CA ARG A 537 0.96 12.01 -0.37
C ARG A 537 0.12 12.79 0.65
N ARG A 538 -0.04 12.22 1.82
CA ARG A 538 -0.77 12.85 2.94
C ARG A 538 -0.11 14.10 3.50
N THR A 539 1.19 14.30 3.27
CA THR A 539 1.93 15.49 3.71
C THR A 539 1.33 16.81 3.22
N ASN A 540 0.56 16.77 2.12
CA ASN A 540 -0.11 17.94 1.56
C ASN A 540 -1.54 18.13 2.05
N LEU A 541 -2.10 17.17 2.79
CA LEU A 541 -3.51 17.15 3.21
C LEU A 541 -3.93 18.42 3.96
N ALA A 542 -3.10 18.90 4.89
CA ALA A 542 -3.40 20.10 5.69
C ALA A 542 -3.63 21.36 4.85
N TYR A 543 -2.92 21.50 3.71
CA TYR A 543 -3.12 22.64 2.79
C TYR A 543 -4.49 22.58 2.11
N TYR A 544 -4.94 21.38 1.71
CA TYR A 544 -6.25 21.19 1.10
C TYR A 544 -7.38 21.37 2.12
N GLU A 545 -7.24 20.81 3.34
CA GLU A 545 -8.21 21.03 4.41
C GLU A 545 -8.39 22.52 4.71
N TRP A 546 -7.27 23.25 4.83
CA TRP A 546 -7.26 24.70 5.05
C TRP A 546 -7.94 25.45 3.91
N ALA A 547 -7.62 25.11 2.65
CA ALA A 547 -8.21 25.79 1.49
C ALA A 547 -9.72 25.52 1.36
N LEU A 548 -10.14 24.24 1.50
CA LEU A 548 -11.55 23.86 1.44
C LEU A 548 -12.37 24.58 2.52
N ALA A 549 -11.87 24.60 3.76
CA ALA A 549 -12.50 25.33 4.85
C ALA A 549 -12.59 26.85 4.58
N ARG A 550 -11.49 27.46 4.09
CA ARG A 550 -11.44 28.90 3.74
C ARG A 550 -12.45 29.29 2.67
N TYR A 551 -12.69 28.43 1.68
CA TYR A 551 -13.64 28.66 0.60
C TYR A 551 -15.05 28.17 0.90
N GLY A 552 -15.32 27.69 2.13
CA GLY A 552 -16.64 27.21 2.55
C GLY A 552 -17.08 25.93 1.85
N VAL A 553 -16.14 25.14 1.32
CA VAL A 553 -16.41 23.84 0.71
C VAL A 553 -16.50 22.78 1.80
N PRO A 554 -17.66 22.15 2.03
CA PRO A 554 -17.76 21.05 2.98
C PRO A 554 -16.96 19.85 2.48
N TYR A 555 -16.16 19.24 3.35
CA TYR A 555 -15.32 18.12 2.99
C TYR A 555 -15.28 17.05 4.07
N HIS A 556 -14.91 15.85 3.65
CA HIS A 556 -14.66 14.72 4.52
C HIS A 556 -13.33 14.07 4.15
N VAL A 557 -12.43 13.90 5.12
CA VAL A 557 -11.17 13.16 4.95
C VAL A 557 -11.43 11.68 5.20
N HIS A 558 -11.17 10.87 4.19
CA HIS A 558 -11.23 9.42 4.31
C HIS A 558 -9.85 8.87 4.68
N ALA A 559 -9.76 8.03 5.72
CA ALA A 559 -8.51 7.47 6.25
C ALA A 559 -7.43 8.52 6.58
N GLY A 560 -7.81 9.64 7.21
CA GLY A 560 -6.87 10.71 7.63
C GLY A 560 -5.91 10.24 8.71
N LEU A 561 -4.63 10.65 8.60
CA LEU A 561 -3.68 10.62 9.73
C LEU A 561 -4.08 11.70 10.75
N GLY A 562 -3.65 11.53 12.00
CA GLY A 562 -3.86 12.54 13.05
C GLY A 562 -5.20 12.42 13.77
N PHE A 563 -5.80 11.22 13.80
CA PHE A 563 -6.93 10.98 14.71
C PHE A 563 -6.55 11.31 16.15
N TYR A 564 -5.38 10.85 16.58
CA TYR A 564 -4.85 11.09 17.92
C TYR A 564 -4.32 12.51 18.14
N ASP A 565 -4.04 13.28 17.06
CA ASP A 565 -3.59 14.67 17.13
C ASP A 565 -4.76 15.66 17.24
N ARG A 566 -5.97 15.16 17.35
CA ARG A 566 -7.16 16.00 17.47
C ARG A 566 -7.40 16.44 18.90
N GLN A 567 -7.84 17.71 19.06
CA GLN A 567 -8.09 18.27 20.36
C GLN A 567 -9.09 17.45 21.18
N GLU A 568 -10.15 16.98 20.54
CA GLU A 568 -11.17 16.15 21.20
C GLU A 568 -10.64 14.80 21.70
N VAL A 569 -9.61 14.26 21.05
CA VAL A 569 -8.91 13.04 21.49
C VAL A 569 -7.96 13.35 22.65
N TYR A 570 -7.21 14.46 22.54
CA TYR A 570 -6.38 14.94 23.64
C TYR A 570 -7.19 15.26 24.89
N ASP A 571 -8.38 15.81 24.75
CA ASP A 571 -9.27 16.08 25.87
C ASP A 571 -9.68 14.77 26.57
N LEU A 572 -10.05 13.74 25.81
CA LEU A 572 -10.31 12.39 26.36
C LEU A 572 -9.07 11.75 26.96
N TYR A 573 -7.91 11.89 26.29
CA TYR A 573 -6.65 11.38 26.82
C TYR A 573 -6.28 12.02 28.16
N ASN A 574 -6.45 13.33 28.30
CA ASN A 574 -6.25 14.03 29.56
C ASN A 574 -7.21 13.55 30.65
N ILE A 575 -8.49 13.25 30.32
CA ILE A 575 -9.42 12.63 31.25
C ILE A 575 -8.87 11.28 31.73
N LEU A 576 -8.43 10.41 30.82
CA LEU A 576 -7.88 9.10 31.22
C LEU A 576 -6.61 9.23 32.06
N ARG A 577 -5.69 10.15 31.71
CA ARG A 577 -4.50 10.43 32.55
C ARG A 577 -4.85 10.85 33.96
N PHE A 578 -5.78 11.78 34.09
CA PHE A 578 -6.28 12.21 35.42
C PHE A 578 -6.95 11.07 36.20
N LEU A 579 -7.74 10.22 35.51
CA LEU A 579 -8.40 9.08 36.16
C LEU A 579 -7.40 8.00 36.56
N ALA A 580 -6.29 7.84 35.83
CA ALA A 580 -5.20 6.93 36.21
C ALA A 580 -4.34 7.48 37.36
N ASN A 581 -4.08 8.79 37.33
CA ASN A 581 -3.33 9.49 38.39
C ASN A 581 -3.94 10.86 38.68
N ASN A 582 -4.70 10.95 39.76
CA ASN A 582 -5.39 12.18 40.14
C ASN A 582 -4.46 13.29 40.71
N LEU A 583 -3.14 13.03 40.78
CA LEU A 583 -2.11 14.01 41.09
C LEU A 583 -1.49 14.61 39.79
N ASP A 584 -1.91 14.20 38.61
CA ASP A 584 -1.48 14.79 37.34
C ASP A 584 -2.20 16.15 37.11
N ASP A 585 -1.62 17.20 37.69
CA ASP A 585 -2.15 18.56 37.62
C ASP A 585 -2.24 19.07 36.16
N ALA A 586 -1.30 18.66 35.28
CA ALA A 586 -1.32 19.05 33.88
C ALA A 586 -2.51 18.42 33.11
N ALA A 587 -2.78 17.14 33.37
CA ALA A 587 -3.93 16.47 32.81
C ALA A 587 -5.23 17.10 33.30
N LEU A 588 -5.36 17.34 34.63
CA LEU A 588 -6.54 17.98 35.20
C LEU A 588 -6.77 19.40 34.68
N TYR A 589 -5.70 20.19 34.51
CA TYR A 589 -5.78 21.50 33.86
C TYR A 589 -6.37 21.41 32.46
N GLY A 590 -5.85 20.47 31.63
CA GLY A 590 -6.37 20.22 30.29
C GLY A 590 -7.85 19.82 30.31
N VAL A 591 -8.26 18.95 31.20
CA VAL A 591 -9.66 18.51 31.37
C VAL A 591 -10.58 19.68 31.73
N LEU A 592 -10.21 20.50 32.68
CA LEU A 592 -11.04 21.62 33.14
C LEU A 592 -11.18 22.70 32.07
N ARG A 593 -10.12 22.95 31.29
CA ARG A 593 -10.11 23.92 30.19
C ARG A 593 -10.86 23.42 28.96
N SER A 594 -10.95 22.10 28.78
CA SER A 594 -11.59 21.48 27.62
C SER A 594 -13.09 21.80 27.55
N PRO A 595 -13.73 21.57 26.40
CA PRO A 595 -15.20 21.71 26.24
C PRO A 595 -16.03 20.88 27.20
N TYR A 596 -15.46 19.90 27.90
CA TYR A 596 -16.14 19.11 28.93
C TYR A 596 -16.56 19.96 30.14
N PHE A 597 -15.74 20.95 30.52
CA PHE A 597 -16.01 21.81 31.68
C PHE A 597 -15.95 23.30 31.33
N GLY A 598 -15.20 23.71 30.30
CA GLY A 598 -15.19 25.07 29.79
C GLY A 598 -14.65 26.14 30.73
N PHE A 599 -13.74 25.79 31.63
CA PHE A 599 -13.17 26.75 32.59
C PHE A 599 -12.26 27.76 31.85
N SER A 600 -12.41 29.03 32.18
CA SER A 600 -11.48 30.07 31.69
C SER A 600 -10.14 30.01 32.43
N ASP A 601 -9.08 30.49 31.78
CA ASP A 601 -7.75 30.57 32.39
C ASP A 601 -7.75 31.40 33.70
N ALA A 602 -8.58 32.47 33.78
CA ALA A 602 -8.75 33.26 34.99
C ALA A 602 -9.35 32.44 36.15
N ARG A 603 -10.36 31.59 35.87
CA ARG A 603 -10.97 30.72 36.87
C ARG A 603 -9.98 29.65 37.37
N LEU A 604 -9.26 29.04 36.46
CA LEU A 604 -8.21 28.06 36.76
C LEU A 604 -7.07 28.66 37.57
N PHE A 605 -6.64 29.88 37.26
CA PHE A 605 -5.64 30.62 38.01
C PHE A 605 -6.13 30.90 39.48
N HIS A 606 -7.40 31.27 39.66
CA HIS A 606 -7.96 31.48 40.99
C HIS A 606 -7.94 30.19 41.82
N ILE A 607 -8.36 29.06 41.21
CA ILE A 607 -8.33 27.76 41.89
C ILE A 607 -6.90 27.33 42.24
N ALA A 608 -5.95 27.56 41.32
CA ALA A 608 -4.56 27.21 41.54
C ALA A 608 -3.89 27.95 42.71
N ARG A 609 -4.46 29.08 43.15
CA ARG A 609 -3.98 29.84 44.32
C ARG A 609 -4.58 29.42 45.66
N LEU A 610 -5.56 28.52 45.67
CA LEU A 610 -6.14 27.99 46.89
C LEU A 610 -5.14 27.08 47.63
N PRO A 611 -5.27 26.93 48.98
CA PRO A 611 -4.46 25.99 49.71
C PRO A 611 -4.69 24.53 49.24
N GLY A 612 -3.60 23.77 49.14
CA GLY A 612 -3.62 22.37 48.73
C GLY A 612 -2.32 21.93 48.05
N ASN A 613 -2.03 20.63 48.07
CA ASN A 613 -0.80 20.05 47.51
C ASN A 613 -0.93 19.73 46.00
N SER A 614 -2.16 19.60 45.48
CA SER A 614 -2.45 19.32 44.08
C SER A 614 -3.61 20.18 43.57
N LEU A 615 -3.70 20.34 42.25
CA LEU A 615 -4.83 21.02 41.62
C LEU A 615 -6.17 20.33 41.95
N TRP A 616 -6.15 19.02 42.11
CA TRP A 616 -7.31 18.24 42.52
C TRP A 616 -7.82 18.58 43.91
N GLU A 617 -6.94 18.69 44.91
CA GLU A 617 -7.31 19.13 46.27
C GLU A 617 -7.88 20.56 46.25
N ARG A 618 -7.25 21.45 45.51
CA ARG A 618 -7.69 22.85 45.36
C ARG A 618 -9.04 22.96 44.67
N LEU A 619 -9.31 22.13 43.67
CA LEU A 619 -10.60 22.10 42.97
C LEU A 619 -11.72 21.62 43.94
N GLN A 620 -11.42 20.64 44.78
CA GLN A 620 -12.37 20.16 45.80
C GLN A 620 -12.63 21.22 46.87
N ALA A 621 -11.59 21.93 47.31
CA ALA A 621 -11.72 23.02 48.30
C ALA A 621 -12.52 24.22 47.72
N ALA A 622 -12.44 24.45 46.42
CA ALA A 622 -13.23 25.46 45.72
C ALA A 622 -14.74 25.10 45.63
N ALA A 623 -15.14 23.90 46.04
CA ALA A 623 -16.50 23.37 45.95
C ALA A 623 -17.12 23.45 44.54
N GLU A 624 -16.28 23.34 43.51
CA GLU A 624 -16.72 23.39 42.13
C GLU A 624 -17.55 22.17 41.74
N PRO A 625 -18.64 22.32 40.98
CA PRO A 625 -19.47 21.20 40.49
C PRO A 625 -18.66 20.17 39.72
N ALA A 626 -17.63 20.61 38.99
CA ALA A 626 -16.71 19.74 38.25
C ALA A 626 -16.04 18.71 39.17
N ALA A 627 -15.73 19.05 40.44
CA ALA A 627 -15.15 18.13 41.40
C ALA A 627 -16.07 16.94 41.71
N ALA A 628 -17.38 17.15 41.76
CA ALA A 628 -18.36 16.09 41.98
C ALA A 628 -18.41 15.13 40.77
N THR A 629 -18.48 15.67 39.56
CA THR A 629 -18.46 14.88 38.29
C THR A 629 -17.18 14.04 38.19
N LEU A 630 -16.01 14.65 38.37
CA LEU A 630 -14.72 13.97 38.30
C LEU A 630 -14.58 12.90 39.37
N ARG A 631 -15.11 13.11 40.60
CA ARG A 631 -15.14 12.11 41.64
C ARG A 631 -16.00 10.91 41.28
N GLY A 632 -17.13 11.15 40.60
CA GLY A 632 -17.98 10.10 40.04
C GLY A 632 -17.21 9.25 39.03
N TRP A 633 -16.50 9.90 38.07
CA TRP A 633 -15.70 9.19 37.10
C TRP A 633 -14.51 8.44 37.67
N LEU A 634 -13.84 8.99 38.69
CA LEU A 634 -12.81 8.27 39.49
C LEU A 634 -13.35 7.02 40.17
N SER A 635 -14.58 7.05 40.65
CA SER A 635 -15.24 5.87 41.25
C SER A 635 -15.56 4.82 40.18
N LEU A 636 -15.98 5.25 38.98
CA LEU A 636 -16.30 4.38 37.84
C LEU A 636 -15.04 3.77 37.21
N SER A 637 -13.91 4.49 37.16
CA SER A 637 -12.66 4.01 36.57
C SER A 637 -12.11 2.76 37.28
N ARG A 638 -12.44 2.56 38.53
CA ARG A 638 -12.06 1.37 39.32
C ARG A 638 -12.96 0.15 39.05
N ARG A 639 -14.07 0.31 38.35
CA ARG A 639 -15.12 -0.71 38.20
C ARG A 639 -15.42 -1.06 36.73
N LEU A 640 -15.16 -0.15 35.79
CA LEU A 640 -15.50 -0.31 34.41
C LEU A 640 -14.26 -0.51 33.52
N PRO A 641 -14.33 -1.36 32.52
CA PRO A 641 -13.30 -1.41 31.46
C PRO A 641 -13.18 -0.05 30.74
N PRO A 642 -11.98 0.34 30.25
CA PRO A 642 -11.72 1.66 29.67
C PRO A 642 -12.72 2.08 28.58
N ALA A 643 -13.09 1.18 27.67
CA ALA A 643 -14.04 1.48 26.59
C ALA A 643 -15.46 1.82 27.12
N ARG A 644 -15.93 1.11 28.14
CA ARG A 644 -17.22 1.39 28.78
C ARG A 644 -17.18 2.68 29.59
N LEU A 645 -16.06 2.94 30.24
CA LEU A 645 -15.84 4.17 31.01
C LEU A 645 -15.86 5.39 30.08
N LEU A 646 -15.11 5.36 28.97
CA LEU A 646 -15.11 6.44 27.98
C LEU A 646 -16.51 6.71 27.41
N ARG A 647 -17.23 5.66 27.02
CA ARG A 647 -18.61 5.81 26.53
C ARG A 647 -19.49 6.50 27.56
N ARG A 648 -19.39 6.08 28.83
CA ARG A 648 -20.16 6.67 29.93
C ARG A 648 -19.81 8.15 30.14
N ILE A 649 -18.52 8.51 30.10
CA ILE A 649 -18.05 9.90 30.24
C ILE A 649 -18.61 10.77 29.10
N VAL A 650 -18.53 10.28 27.87
CA VAL A 650 -19.03 11.00 26.68
C VAL A 650 -20.54 11.21 26.75
N ASP A 651 -21.31 10.19 27.19
CA ASP A 651 -22.76 10.28 27.31
C ASP A 651 -23.18 11.22 28.45
N GLU A 652 -22.55 11.13 29.65
CA GLU A 652 -22.87 11.96 30.80
C GLU A 652 -22.47 13.44 30.64
N SER A 653 -21.39 13.70 29.92
CA SER A 653 -20.86 15.05 29.72
C SER A 653 -21.72 15.92 28.78
N GLY A 654 -22.57 15.30 27.96
CA GLY A 654 -23.30 16.00 26.92
C GLY A 654 -22.43 16.65 25.85
N ILE A 655 -21.19 16.20 25.73
CA ILE A 655 -20.17 16.80 24.82
C ILE A 655 -20.65 16.86 23.35
N PHE A 656 -21.47 15.92 22.93
CA PHE A 656 -22.04 15.94 21.59
C PHE A 656 -22.99 17.14 21.34
N VAL A 657 -23.64 17.63 22.39
CA VAL A 657 -24.48 18.84 22.29
C VAL A 657 -23.62 20.08 22.16
N VAL A 658 -22.53 20.15 22.95
CA VAL A 658 -21.56 21.26 22.89
C VAL A 658 -20.97 21.38 21.50
N PHE A 659 -20.49 20.27 20.93
CA PHE A 659 -19.99 20.28 19.55
C PHE A 659 -21.08 20.43 18.48
N GLY A 660 -22.36 20.22 18.81
CA GLY A 660 -23.47 20.36 17.88
C GLY A 660 -23.92 21.79 17.63
N GLY A 661 -23.61 22.68 18.55
CA GLY A 661 -23.97 24.10 18.44
C GLY A 661 -22.98 24.97 17.66
N THR A 662 -21.82 24.43 17.28
CA THR A 662 -20.79 25.17 16.54
C THR A 662 -20.88 24.92 15.03
N ALA A 663 -20.79 25.96 14.22
CA ALA A 663 -20.72 25.84 12.78
C ALA A 663 -19.48 25.00 12.39
N GLY A 664 -19.68 23.86 11.68
CA GLY A 664 -18.62 22.90 11.36
C GLY A 664 -18.53 21.68 12.28
N ALA A 665 -19.48 21.51 13.20
CA ALA A 665 -19.48 20.49 14.28
C ALA A 665 -19.64 19.01 13.84
N SER A 666 -19.75 18.72 12.56
CA SER A 666 -19.80 17.31 12.09
C SER A 666 -18.50 16.54 12.36
N ARG A 667 -17.36 17.23 12.38
CA ARG A 667 -16.02 16.65 12.52
C ARG A 667 -15.72 16.19 13.96
N PRO A 668 -15.86 17.01 15.01
CA PRO A 668 -15.65 16.57 16.41
C PRO A 668 -16.61 15.46 16.83
N ARG A 669 -17.90 15.53 16.43
CA ARG A 669 -18.88 14.47 16.72
C ARG A 669 -18.50 13.13 16.16
N ARG A 670 -17.95 13.10 14.94
CA ARG A 670 -17.51 11.86 14.31
C ARG A 670 -16.26 11.29 14.99
N THR A 671 -15.28 12.14 15.31
CA THR A 671 -14.08 11.73 16.06
C THR A 671 -14.43 11.04 17.37
N LEU A 672 -15.41 11.59 18.12
CA LEU A 672 -15.83 11.00 19.40
C LEU A 672 -16.70 9.73 19.26
N ARG A 673 -17.28 9.47 18.09
CA ARG A 673 -18.01 8.22 17.81
C ARG A 673 -17.11 7.06 17.41
N ASN A 674 -15.98 7.36 16.78
CA ASN A 674 -14.96 6.39 16.42
C ASN A 674 -14.03 6.11 17.59
#